data_57354519a5c49774879ee063c3ab2771
#
_entry.id   57354519a5c49774879ee063c3ab2771
#
_cell.length_a   1.000
_cell.length_b   1.000
_cell.length_c   1.000
_cell.angle_alpha   90.00
_cell.angle_beta   90.00
_cell.angle_gamma   90.00
#
_symmetry.space_group_name_H-M   'P 1'
#
loop_
_entity.id
_entity.type
_entity.pdbx_description
1 polymer ?
#
loop_
_entity_poly.entity_id
_entity_poly.type
_entity_poly.pdbx_seq_one_letter_code
_entity_poly.pdbx_strand_id
1 'polypeptide(L)'
;MPTEPSTERDRVFRFGPFELSEREGELRKSGVRIKLQEQPFRVLIELAANSGKLVSREDLRQKLWPVDTFVDFDVGLNSAIRKLRQALNDDADNPRYIETLAKRGYKFVAPVADSAAAPQPISNVSPAGASGSLPTDGTKSAASEEIQRKPRTWYWVLSAACVLALLCYGALVAWRRANTPPPLAVEQQITANPPQAPINAAVVSLDGKYVAYADTTGVYIRHIDTSEVRQLQLPKGFDAFPTGWFPDGTHLLLSSAGAAQGKPSLWKVSILGGSPQQLMENASEAAISPDGSKIAFLRGDAVGSLEIWVMGTDGSNLHRIADAAAPGESIPLGYGSGSQPLTGVRLSAVAWSPDGGQLAYLRLLKEGARSTLLDAKRSLETVGVDGGKPKVLRISTQLLPVLCWAIDGRLFYAYRDNPASEREDSGIWSVRVNQKSGELEGKPVQLTRGAGRIGGLSVSGDGRRLVLWRANSFPQVFLAEIDGETGRFKTPRRLSLDDSTNHVYAWTPDSRTVLFSSNRSGTTKLYRQAIDQAVPEVLVEGRGLFLARLNPDGTRILFVDGFNTLDPALPQHILSVSLEGGTPRVVLQWPSIHNMQCASSPSKLCLFDSLEGSTAHFFTFDPEDGKTQEFATLTVKGGLDWSLSRDGSQLALNLEPLGHRITFMAVSDKSTHQVEVNQWPLTNIDWAPDGKSVLVSTRTATGARPILGVEPNGNYRVLLESDNATQLWWAIESPDGRYVALTEVTGANNVWMVENF
;
A
#
# COMPACT_ATOMS: atom_id res chain seq x y z
N MET A 1 -45.40 -16.47 -42.72
CA MET A 1 -44.09 -16.94 -43.23
C MET A 1 -43.13 -16.94 -42.10
N PRO A 2 -42.62 -18.06 -41.66
CA PRO A 2 -41.66 -18.13 -40.57
C PRO A 2 -40.26 -17.80 -41.10
N THR A 3 -39.59 -16.88 -40.42
CA THR A 3 -38.19 -16.51 -40.60
C THR A 3 -37.30 -17.64 -40.12
N GLU A 4 -36.44 -18.10 -41.00
CA GLU A 4 -35.43 -19.14 -40.74
C GLU A 4 -34.46 -18.73 -39.62
N PRO A 5 -34.02 -19.65 -38.75
CA PRO A 5 -33.00 -19.37 -37.77
C PRO A 5 -31.62 -19.34 -38.45
N SER A 6 -30.92 -18.21 -38.30
CA SER A 6 -29.52 -18.08 -38.69
C SER A 6 -28.67 -19.08 -37.89
N THR A 7 -28.09 -20.05 -38.58
CA THR A 7 -27.10 -21.00 -38.06
C THR A 7 -25.86 -20.22 -37.59
N GLU A 8 -25.78 -19.97 -36.28
CA GLU A 8 -24.57 -19.51 -35.63
C GLU A 8 -23.49 -20.60 -35.80
N ARG A 9 -22.45 -20.28 -36.55
CA ARG A 9 -21.33 -21.19 -36.82
C ARG A 9 -20.50 -21.31 -35.55
N ASP A 10 -20.28 -22.55 -35.11
CA ASP A 10 -19.42 -22.94 -34.01
C ASP A 10 -17.96 -22.53 -34.31
N ARG A 11 -17.44 -21.46 -33.70
CA ARG A 11 -16.10 -20.96 -33.96
C ARG A 11 -15.14 -21.49 -32.89
N VAL A 12 -14.12 -22.22 -33.37
CA VAL A 12 -13.02 -22.69 -32.53
C VAL A 12 -11.70 -22.12 -33.07
N PHE A 13 -11.05 -21.29 -32.26
CA PHE A 13 -9.78 -20.66 -32.62
C PHE A 13 -8.61 -21.45 -31.99
N ARG A 14 -7.62 -21.80 -32.76
CA ARG A 14 -6.41 -22.49 -32.30
C ARG A 14 -5.20 -21.61 -32.54
N PHE A 15 -4.41 -21.36 -31.48
CA PHE A 15 -3.19 -20.54 -31.55
C PHE A 15 -2.15 -21.01 -30.52
N GLY A 16 -0.95 -21.33 -30.97
CA GLY A 16 0.07 -21.95 -30.14
C GLY A 16 -0.46 -23.20 -29.44
N PRO A 17 -0.32 -23.32 -28.09
CA PRO A 17 -0.85 -24.41 -27.30
C PRO A 17 -2.32 -24.23 -26.87
N PHE A 18 -2.98 -23.17 -27.34
CA PHE A 18 -4.32 -22.80 -26.89
C PHE A 18 -5.40 -23.15 -27.91
N GLU A 19 -6.56 -23.53 -27.34
CA GLU A 19 -7.81 -23.75 -28.06
C GLU A 19 -8.92 -22.94 -27.38
N LEU A 20 -9.57 -22.07 -28.13
CA LEU A 20 -10.63 -21.16 -27.64
C LEU A 20 -11.93 -21.55 -28.36
N SER A 21 -12.91 -22.09 -27.62
CA SER A 21 -14.24 -22.45 -28.11
C SER A 21 -15.26 -21.39 -27.70
N GLU A 22 -15.84 -20.72 -28.69
CA GLU A 22 -16.85 -19.69 -28.45
C GLU A 22 -18.13 -20.31 -27.87
N ARG A 23 -18.55 -21.46 -28.36
CA ARG A 23 -19.74 -22.18 -27.93
C ARG A 23 -19.62 -22.74 -26.51
N GLU A 24 -18.49 -23.33 -26.17
CA GLU A 24 -18.27 -23.90 -24.84
C GLU A 24 -17.95 -22.84 -23.78
N GLY A 25 -17.60 -21.62 -24.20
CA GLY A 25 -17.18 -20.55 -23.31
C GLY A 25 -15.84 -20.87 -22.62
N GLU A 26 -14.96 -21.68 -23.27
CA GLU A 26 -13.77 -22.20 -22.66
C GLU A 26 -12.48 -21.87 -23.42
N LEU A 27 -11.43 -21.57 -22.65
CA LEU A 27 -10.06 -21.53 -23.13
C LEU A 27 -9.32 -22.76 -22.58
N ARG A 28 -8.66 -23.52 -23.46
CA ARG A 28 -7.86 -24.70 -23.08
C ARG A 28 -6.42 -24.50 -23.50
N LYS A 29 -5.47 -24.94 -22.70
CA LYS A 29 -4.05 -25.00 -23.01
C LYS A 29 -3.59 -26.47 -23.04
N SER A 30 -3.19 -26.97 -24.17
CA SER A 30 -2.81 -28.39 -24.34
C SER A 30 -3.87 -29.35 -23.76
N GLY A 31 -5.15 -29.07 -23.99
CA GLY A 31 -6.29 -29.84 -23.51
C GLY A 31 -6.76 -29.50 -22.08
N VAL A 32 -5.97 -28.78 -21.28
CA VAL A 32 -6.33 -28.40 -19.90
C VAL A 32 -7.10 -27.09 -19.89
N ARG A 33 -8.27 -27.08 -19.25
CA ARG A 33 -9.13 -25.89 -19.13
C ARG A 33 -8.47 -24.78 -18.30
N ILE A 34 -8.46 -23.55 -18.83
CA ILE A 34 -8.06 -22.34 -18.13
C ILE A 34 -9.31 -21.58 -17.73
N LYS A 35 -9.48 -21.31 -16.43
CA LYS A 35 -10.62 -20.52 -15.95
C LYS A 35 -10.43 -19.04 -16.30
N LEU A 36 -11.28 -18.52 -17.17
CA LEU A 36 -11.29 -17.13 -17.58
C LEU A 36 -12.65 -16.51 -17.26
N GLN A 37 -12.67 -15.25 -16.80
CA GLN A 37 -13.92 -14.53 -16.58
C GLN A 37 -14.56 -14.15 -17.92
N GLU A 38 -15.87 -13.93 -17.92
CA GLU A 38 -16.65 -13.68 -19.15
C GLU A 38 -16.14 -12.51 -19.98
N GLN A 39 -15.83 -11.38 -19.37
CA GLN A 39 -15.40 -10.18 -20.08
C GLN A 39 -14.01 -10.32 -20.74
N PRO A 40 -12.93 -10.80 -20.07
CA PRO A 40 -11.70 -11.21 -20.72
C PRO A 40 -11.89 -12.24 -21.81
N PHE A 41 -12.76 -13.22 -21.61
CA PHE A 41 -13.06 -14.25 -22.60
C PHE A 41 -13.63 -13.65 -23.89
N ARG A 42 -14.61 -12.76 -23.80
CA ARG A 42 -15.19 -12.05 -24.96
C ARG A 42 -14.16 -11.17 -25.68
N VAL A 43 -13.31 -10.47 -24.94
CA VAL A 43 -12.20 -9.69 -25.53
C VAL A 43 -11.27 -10.59 -26.32
N LEU A 44 -10.93 -11.79 -25.79
CA LEU A 44 -10.06 -12.73 -26.48
C LEU A 44 -10.67 -13.25 -27.78
N ILE A 45 -11.98 -13.58 -27.79
CA ILE A 45 -12.69 -14.00 -29.00
C ILE A 45 -12.59 -12.90 -30.07
N GLU A 46 -12.87 -11.64 -29.73
CA GLU A 46 -12.83 -10.54 -30.68
C GLU A 46 -11.43 -10.29 -31.23
N LEU A 47 -10.40 -10.39 -30.38
CA LEU A 47 -9.02 -10.27 -30.81
C LEU A 47 -8.57 -11.44 -31.70
N ALA A 48 -8.94 -12.67 -31.37
CA ALA A 48 -8.60 -13.87 -32.14
C ALA A 48 -9.31 -13.89 -33.50
N ALA A 49 -10.58 -13.48 -33.54
CA ALA A 49 -11.35 -13.35 -34.78
C ALA A 49 -10.78 -12.32 -35.76
N ASN A 50 -10.06 -11.31 -35.21
CA ASN A 50 -9.38 -10.28 -36.00
C ASN A 50 -7.85 -10.45 -35.97
N SER A 51 -7.36 -11.67 -35.90
CA SER A 51 -5.92 -11.94 -35.85
C SER A 51 -5.15 -11.23 -36.97
N GLY A 52 -4.02 -10.61 -36.60
CA GLY A 52 -3.18 -9.84 -37.52
C GLY A 52 -3.69 -8.40 -37.81
N LYS A 53 -4.92 -8.03 -37.37
CA LYS A 53 -5.49 -6.70 -37.59
C LYS A 53 -5.51 -5.91 -36.27
N LEU A 54 -5.47 -4.58 -36.38
CA LEU A 54 -5.70 -3.70 -35.23
C LEU A 54 -7.20 -3.69 -34.90
N VAL A 55 -7.53 -4.00 -33.66
CA VAL A 55 -8.87 -3.79 -33.08
C VAL A 55 -8.79 -2.54 -32.21
N SER A 56 -9.56 -1.51 -32.60
CA SER A 56 -9.52 -0.25 -31.86
C SER A 56 -10.22 -0.36 -30.49
N ARG A 57 -9.88 0.56 -29.57
CA ARG A 57 -10.56 0.61 -28.28
C ARG A 57 -12.05 0.86 -28.44
N GLU A 58 -12.43 1.68 -29.42
CA GLU A 58 -13.84 2.00 -29.70
C GLU A 58 -14.61 0.81 -30.26
N ASP A 59 -13.98 -0.01 -31.14
CA ASP A 59 -14.60 -1.24 -31.64
C ASP A 59 -14.88 -2.24 -30.51
N LEU A 60 -13.93 -2.38 -29.57
CA LEU A 60 -14.10 -3.24 -28.39
C LEU A 60 -15.20 -2.68 -27.47
N ARG A 61 -15.30 -1.36 -27.33
CA ARG A 61 -16.34 -0.72 -26.54
C ARG A 61 -17.72 -1.01 -27.11
N GLN A 62 -17.92 -0.74 -28.38
CA GLN A 62 -19.23 -0.89 -29.04
C GLN A 62 -19.71 -2.35 -29.05
N LYS A 63 -18.78 -3.32 -29.19
CA LYS A 63 -19.14 -4.73 -29.27
C LYS A 63 -19.31 -5.42 -27.92
N LEU A 64 -18.58 -4.99 -26.91
CA LEU A 64 -18.47 -5.76 -25.66
C LEU A 64 -19.07 -5.05 -24.44
N TRP A 65 -19.38 -3.74 -24.54
CA TRP A 65 -19.99 -2.96 -23.46
C TRP A 65 -21.31 -2.34 -23.93
N PRO A 66 -22.48 -2.76 -23.39
CA PRO A 66 -23.75 -2.14 -23.67
C PRO A 66 -23.78 -0.65 -23.30
N VAL A 67 -24.52 0.15 -24.05
CA VAL A 67 -24.61 1.61 -23.90
C VAL A 67 -25.08 2.05 -22.50
N ASP A 68 -25.77 1.17 -21.77
CA ASP A 68 -26.35 1.43 -20.46
C ASP A 68 -25.47 1.03 -19.27
N THR A 69 -24.21 0.63 -19.50
CA THR A 69 -23.34 0.19 -18.41
C THR A 69 -22.47 1.34 -17.91
N PHE A 70 -22.74 1.83 -16.71
CA PHE A 70 -21.97 2.87 -15.99
C PHE A 70 -20.61 2.34 -15.43
N VAL A 71 -19.81 1.67 -16.24
CA VAL A 71 -18.48 1.21 -15.86
C VAL A 71 -17.46 1.89 -16.75
N ASP A 72 -16.41 2.41 -16.15
CA ASP A 72 -15.27 2.99 -16.88
C ASP A 72 -14.69 1.92 -17.83
N PHE A 73 -15.00 2.11 -19.11
CA PHE A 73 -14.62 1.20 -20.19
C PHE A 73 -13.10 1.00 -20.24
N ASP A 74 -12.32 2.08 -20.12
CA ASP A 74 -10.84 2.00 -20.25
C ASP A 74 -10.22 1.21 -19.11
N VAL A 75 -10.72 1.37 -17.89
CA VAL A 75 -10.28 0.58 -16.72
C VAL A 75 -10.71 -0.87 -16.87
N GLY A 76 -11.94 -1.12 -17.31
CA GLY A 76 -12.47 -2.47 -17.56
C GLY A 76 -11.67 -3.20 -18.65
N LEU A 77 -11.41 -2.54 -19.78
CA LEU A 77 -10.65 -3.08 -20.90
C LEU A 77 -9.18 -3.36 -20.51
N ASN A 78 -8.51 -2.42 -19.83
CA ASN A 78 -7.13 -2.62 -19.39
C ASN A 78 -7.04 -3.78 -18.38
N SER A 79 -8.01 -3.92 -17.49
CA SER A 79 -8.10 -5.05 -16.56
C SER A 79 -8.32 -6.37 -17.28
N ALA A 80 -9.20 -6.39 -18.29
CA ALA A 80 -9.46 -7.58 -19.11
C ALA A 80 -8.19 -8.02 -19.88
N ILE A 81 -7.48 -7.08 -20.52
CA ILE A 81 -6.22 -7.35 -21.24
C ILE A 81 -5.14 -7.88 -20.27
N ARG A 82 -5.01 -7.30 -19.09
CA ARG A 82 -4.06 -7.79 -18.08
C ARG A 82 -4.36 -9.24 -17.67
N LYS A 83 -5.64 -9.58 -17.42
CA LYS A 83 -6.07 -10.94 -17.10
C LYS A 83 -5.84 -11.91 -18.27
N LEU A 84 -6.03 -11.45 -19.51
CA LEU A 84 -5.71 -12.25 -20.71
C LEU A 84 -4.23 -12.55 -20.82
N ARG A 85 -3.36 -11.55 -20.67
CA ARG A 85 -1.92 -11.78 -20.67
C ARG A 85 -1.49 -12.76 -19.59
N GLN A 86 -2.04 -12.63 -18.39
CA GLN A 86 -1.78 -13.58 -17.31
C GLN A 86 -2.22 -15.01 -17.68
N ALA A 87 -3.41 -15.19 -18.27
CA ALA A 87 -3.93 -16.49 -18.68
C ALA A 87 -3.13 -17.12 -19.84
N LEU A 88 -2.67 -16.29 -20.78
CA LEU A 88 -1.88 -16.70 -21.93
C LEU A 88 -0.38 -16.82 -21.64
N ASN A 89 0.06 -16.36 -20.46
CA ASN A 89 1.47 -16.18 -20.10
C ASN A 89 2.20 -15.31 -21.14
N ASP A 90 1.59 -14.14 -21.45
CA ASP A 90 2.04 -13.16 -22.44
C ASP A 90 2.65 -11.94 -21.76
N ASP A 91 3.66 -11.32 -22.36
CA ASP A 91 4.36 -10.15 -21.85
C ASP A 91 3.97 -8.89 -22.65
N ALA A 92 3.79 -7.76 -21.95
CA ALA A 92 3.44 -6.49 -22.58
C ALA A 92 4.58 -5.89 -23.40
N ASP A 93 5.82 -6.10 -22.97
CA ASP A 93 7.03 -5.55 -23.58
C ASP A 93 7.59 -6.48 -24.68
N ASN A 94 7.24 -7.79 -24.64
CA ASN A 94 7.60 -8.77 -25.67
C ASN A 94 6.40 -9.67 -26.00
N PRO A 95 5.36 -9.15 -26.66
CA PRO A 95 4.08 -9.82 -26.83
C PRO A 95 4.17 -10.99 -27.82
N ARG A 96 3.72 -12.17 -27.37
CA ARG A 96 3.56 -13.37 -28.19
C ARG A 96 2.15 -13.49 -28.78
N TYR A 97 1.16 -12.93 -28.08
CA TYR A 97 -0.25 -13.04 -28.42
C TYR A 97 -0.92 -11.69 -28.57
N ILE A 98 -0.75 -10.74 -27.63
CA ILE A 98 -1.47 -9.48 -27.61
C ILE A 98 -0.51 -8.29 -27.59
N GLU A 99 -0.34 -7.65 -28.73
CA GLU A 99 0.43 -6.41 -28.89
C GLU A 99 -0.45 -5.21 -28.53
N THR A 100 0.10 -4.27 -27.73
CA THR A 100 -0.57 -2.99 -27.43
C THR A 100 -0.05 -1.91 -28.37
N LEU A 101 -0.95 -1.31 -29.13
CA LEU A 101 -0.66 -0.13 -29.93
C LEU A 101 -1.14 1.11 -29.16
N ALA A 102 -0.20 1.84 -28.55
CA ALA A 102 -0.49 2.96 -27.64
C ALA A 102 -1.51 3.93 -28.22
N LYS A 103 -2.55 4.26 -27.46
CA LYS A 103 -3.70 5.13 -27.82
C LYS A 103 -4.58 4.64 -28.99
N ARG A 104 -4.25 3.53 -29.65
CA ARG A 104 -4.97 3.03 -30.83
C ARG A 104 -5.80 1.78 -30.54
N GLY A 105 -5.28 0.82 -29.79
CA GLY A 105 -5.99 -0.44 -29.52
C GLY A 105 -5.04 -1.61 -29.31
N TYR A 106 -5.52 -2.80 -29.66
CA TYR A 106 -4.81 -4.05 -29.48
C TYR A 106 -4.78 -4.86 -30.77
N LYS A 107 -3.75 -5.68 -30.95
CA LYS A 107 -3.60 -6.56 -32.09
C LYS A 107 -3.23 -7.96 -31.62
N PHE A 108 -3.92 -8.98 -32.13
CA PHE A 108 -3.55 -10.36 -31.89
C PHE A 108 -2.46 -10.77 -32.90
N VAL A 109 -1.25 -11.03 -32.41
CA VAL A 109 -0.06 -11.23 -33.26
C VAL A 109 0.25 -12.70 -33.55
N ALA A 110 -0.31 -13.64 -32.77
CA ALA A 110 -0.12 -15.06 -33.05
C ALA A 110 -0.96 -15.53 -34.25
N PRO A 111 -0.46 -16.44 -35.08
CA PRO A 111 -1.24 -17.06 -36.16
C PRO A 111 -2.39 -17.88 -35.55
N VAL A 112 -3.61 -17.65 -36.06
CA VAL A 112 -4.83 -18.33 -35.62
C VAL A 112 -5.32 -19.22 -36.73
N ALA A 113 -5.50 -20.52 -36.46
CA ALA A 113 -6.20 -21.44 -37.34
C ALA A 113 -7.69 -21.46 -36.97
N ASP A 114 -8.53 -20.98 -37.88
CA ASP A 114 -9.99 -21.03 -37.76
C ASP A 114 -10.49 -22.37 -38.28
N SER A 115 -11.13 -23.18 -37.42
CA SER A 115 -11.65 -24.50 -37.83
C SER A 115 -13.12 -24.36 -38.23
N ALA A 116 -13.33 -23.84 -39.44
CA ALA A 116 -14.64 -23.84 -40.10
C ALA A 116 -14.80 -24.96 -41.13
N ALA A 117 -13.99 -26.03 -41.08
CA ALA A 117 -14.10 -27.17 -41.96
C ALA A 117 -13.79 -28.48 -41.24
N ALA A 118 -14.69 -29.45 -41.37
CA ALA A 118 -14.52 -30.82 -40.88
C ALA A 118 -13.33 -31.51 -41.54
N PRO A 119 -12.60 -32.40 -40.88
CA PRO A 119 -11.50 -33.15 -41.49
C PRO A 119 -12.03 -34.29 -42.33
N GLN A 120 -11.70 -34.31 -43.64
CA GLN A 120 -11.76 -35.54 -44.44
C GLN A 120 -10.45 -36.31 -44.29
N PRO A 121 -10.50 -37.66 -44.26
CA PRO A 121 -9.31 -38.50 -44.09
C PRO A 121 -8.47 -38.56 -45.34
N ILE A 122 -7.18 -38.34 -45.23
CA ILE A 122 -6.22 -38.48 -46.31
C ILE A 122 -5.88 -39.99 -46.45
N SER A 123 -6.40 -40.59 -47.52
CA SER A 123 -6.01 -41.93 -47.95
C SER A 123 -4.65 -41.87 -48.67
N ASN A 124 -3.84 -42.87 -48.35
CA ASN A 124 -2.56 -43.19 -48.99
C ASN A 124 -2.69 -43.33 -50.51
N VAL A 125 -1.80 -42.71 -51.27
CA VAL A 125 -1.46 -43.10 -52.59
C VAL A 125 0.05 -43.06 -52.74
N SER A 126 0.63 -44.26 -52.95
CA SER A 126 1.99 -44.53 -53.36
C SER A 126 2.11 -44.49 -54.93
N PRO A 127 3.31 -44.41 -55.49
CA PRO A 127 3.55 -43.82 -56.82
C PRO A 127 3.52 -44.80 -57.98
N ALA A 128 3.10 -44.31 -59.11
CA ALA A 128 3.40 -44.92 -60.43
C ALA A 128 3.49 -43.77 -61.43
N GLY A 129 4.56 -43.55 -62.13
CA GLY A 129 5.13 -44.42 -63.19
C GLY A 129 4.79 -43.81 -64.56
N ALA A 130 5.80 -43.45 -65.30
CA ALA A 130 5.91 -43.53 -66.77
C ALA A 130 6.90 -42.47 -67.28
N SER A 131 8.03 -42.82 -67.74
CA SER A 131 8.42 -43.40 -69.07
C SER A 131 8.60 -42.32 -70.16
N GLY A 132 9.80 -42.34 -70.73
CA GLY A 132 10.14 -41.77 -72.02
C GLY A 132 11.42 -40.97 -72.02
N SER A 133 12.45 -41.20 -72.68
CA SER A 133 13.01 -42.15 -73.60
C SER A 133 14.47 -41.72 -73.83
N LEU A 134 15.34 -42.71 -74.00
CA LEU A 134 16.74 -42.59 -74.40
C LEU A 134 16.87 -42.05 -75.87
N PRO A 135 18.05 -41.57 -76.27
CA PRO A 135 18.97 -42.46 -76.91
C PRO A 135 20.46 -42.35 -76.55
N THR A 136 21.07 -43.49 -76.49
CA THR A 136 22.40 -43.98 -76.88
C THR A 136 23.35 -42.96 -77.53
N ASP A 137 24.64 -42.86 -77.11
CA ASP A 137 25.73 -43.71 -77.60
C ASP A 137 27.10 -43.16 -77.13
N GLY A 138 28.08 -43.99 -76.92
CA GLY A 138 29.47 -43.54 -76.93
C GLY A 138 30.38 -44.10 -75.81
N THR A 139 30.83 -45.38 -76.14
CA THR A 139 32.02 -46.05 -75.61
C THR A 139 33.23 -45.15 -75.29
N LYS A 140 33.93 -45.33 -74.21
CA LYS A 140 35.26 -45.93 -74.03
C LYS A 140 35.94 -45.60 -72.69
N SER A 141 36.51 -46.67 -72.21
CA SER A 141 37.84 -46.83 -71.57
C SER A 141 38.06 -46.56 -70.12
N ALA A 142 38.44 -47.65 -69.49
CA ALA A 142 38.93 -47.75 -68.09
C ALA A 142 40.13 -46.85 -67.77
N ALA A 143 40.07 -46.28 -66.62
CA ALA A 143 41.27 -45.96 -65.83
C ALA A 143 40.95 -46.18 -64.33
N SER A 144 41.66 -47.11 -63.77
CA SER A 144 41.66 -47.44 -62.37
C SER A 144 42.23 -46.24 -61.59
N GLU A 145 41.42 -45.56 -60.76
CA GLU A 145 41.94 -44.65 -59.77
C GLU A 145 41.77 -45.24 -58.35
N GLU A 146 42.89 -45.43 -57.73
CA GLU A 146 43.09 -45.81 -56.32
C GLU A 146 42.30 -44.93 -55.40
N ILE A 147 41.35 -45.47 -54.66
CA ILE A 147 40.67 -44.77 -53.56
C ILE A 147 41.64 -44.67 -52.40
N GLN A 148 42.34 -43.55 -52.28
CA GLN A 148 43.05 -43.18 -51.06
C GLN A 148 42.04 -42.98 -49.94
N ARG A 149 42.02 -43.93 -49.02
CA ARG A 149 41.30 -43.79 -47.72
C ARG A 149 41.91 -42.64 -46.91
N LYS A 150 41.23 -41.47 -46.93
CA LYS A 150 41.54 -40.40 -45.96
C LYS A 150 41.31 -40.90 -44.52
N PRO A 151 42.18 -40.58 -43.56
CA PRO A 151 42.11 -41.13 -42.24
C PRO A 151 40.83 -40.64 -41.50
N ARG A 152 40.25 -41.55 -40.75
CA ARG A 152 39.00 -41.50 -39.97
C ARG A 152 39.03 -40.54 -38.79
N THR A 153 39.89 -39.52 -38.80
CA THR A 153 40.13 -38.58 -37.69
C THR A 153 39.01 -37.53 -37.54
N TRP A 154 38.25 -37.22 -38.59
CA TRP A 154 37.21 -36.20 -38.52
C TRP A 154 35.98 -36.64 -37.71
N TYR A 155 35.70 -37.94 -37.60
CA TYR A 155 34.61 -38.43 -36.72
C TYR A 155 34.94 -38.22 -35.23
N TRP A 156 36.19 -38.33 -34.87
CA TRP A 156 36.63 -38.02 -33.48
C TRP A 156 36.55 -36.54 -33.16
N VAL A 157 36.80 -35.68 -34.14
CA VAL A 157 36.66 -34.22 -33.96
C VAL A 157 35.17 -33.83 -33.84
N LEU A 158 34.29 -34.42 -34.67
CA LEU A 158 32.85 -34.22 -34.58
C LEU A 158 32.27 -34.76 -33.27
N SER A 159 32.68 -35.96 -32.84
CA SER A 159 32.21 -36.51 -31.58
C SER A 159 32.69 -35.68 -30.38
N ALA A 160 33.93 -35.21 -30.39
CA ALA A 160 34.45 -34.29 -29.36
C ALA A 160 33.70 -32.94 -29.35
N ALA A 161 33.37 -32.38 -30.51
CA ALA A 161 32.56 -31.16 -30.65
C ALA A 161 31.13 -31.35 -30.12
N CYS A 162 30.50 -32.50 -30.41
CA CYS A 162 29.16 -32.82 -29.88
C CYS A 162 29.18 -32.99 -28.36
N VAL A 163 30.20 -33.67 -27.81
CA VAL A 163 30.35 -33.80 -26.33
C VAL A 163 30.56 -32.43 -25.69
N LEU A 164 31.42 -31.58 -26.29
CA LEU A 164 31.64 -30.21 -25.77
C LEU A 164 30.35 -29.38 -25.85
N ALA A 165 29.60 -29.47 -26.94
CA ALA A 165 28.31 -28.79 -27.09
C ALA A 165 27.29 -29.26 -26.04
N LEU A 166 27.21 -30.56 -25.73
CA LEU A 166 26.37 -31.11 -24.68
C LEU A 166 26.79 -30.66 -23.30
N LEU A 167 28.10 -30.61 -23.05
CA LEU A 167 28.64 -30.09 -21.77
C LEU A 167 28.34 -28.60 -21.63
N CYS A 168 28.54 -27.79 -22.69
CA CYS A 168 28.17 -26.36 -22.70
C CYS A 168 26.67 -26.15 -22.50
N TYR A 169 25.85 -26.98 -23.18
CA TYR A 169 24.39 -26.94 -22.99
C TYR A 169 23.99 -27.35 -21.57
N GLY A 170 24.58 -28.39 -21.01
CA GLY A 170 24.39 -28.80 -19.62
C GLY A 170 24.78 -27.71 -18.63
N ALA A 171 25.96 -27.09 -18.87
CA ALA A 171 26.43 -25.96 -18.07
C ALA A 171 25.51 -24.74 -18.18
N LEU A 172 25.02 -24.44 -19.41
CA LEU A 172 24.05 -23.37 -19.66
C LEU A 172 22.70 -23.61 -18.95
N VAL A 173 22.21 -24.85 -19.01
CA VAL A 173 20.95 -25.25 -18.33
C VAL A 173 21.15 -25.20 -16.81
N ALA A 174 22.27 -25.70 -16.30
CA ALA A 174 22.61 -25.61 -14.88
C ALA A 174 22.75 -24.14 -14.41
N TRP A 175 23.43 -23.31 -15.20
CA TRP A 175 23.57 -21.88 -14.95
C TRP A 175 22.21 -21.16 -14.99
N ARG A 176 21.36 -21.46 -15.99
CA ARG A 176 19.98 -20.92 -16.07
C ARG A 176 19.16 -21.34 -14.86
N ARG A 177 19.18 -22.64 -14.46
CA ARG A 177 18.49 -23.13 -13.26
C ARG A 177 18.98 -22.45 -11.98
N ALA A 178 20.29 -22.25 -11.85
CA ALA A 178 20.90 -21.60 -10.69
C ALA A 178 20.57 -20.09 -10.62
N ASN A 179 20.34 -19.43 -11.77
CA ASN A 179 20.07 -17.98 -11.85
C ASN A 179 18.60 -17.64 -12.13
N THR A 180 17.73 -18.63 -12.32
CA THR A 180 16.29 -18.37 -12.42
C THR A 180 15.78 -18.07 -11.01
N PRO A 181 15.22 -16.88 -10.75
CA PRO A 181 14.63 -16.61 -9.43
C PRO A 181 13.52 -17.63 -9.16
N PRO A 182 13.38 -18.10 -7.91
CA PRO A 182 12.29 -19.00 -7.55
C PRO A 182 10.94 -18.35 -7.87
N PRO A 183 9.91 -19.12 -8.24
CA PRO A 183 8.58 -18.58 -8.43
C PRO A 183 8.10 -17.92 -7.13
N LEU A 184 7.40 -16.79 -7.27
CA LEU A 184 6.83 -16.11 -6.11
C LEU A 184 5.81 -17.02 -5.43
N ALA A 185 5.85 -17.08 -4.11
CA ALA A 185 4.88 -17.82 -3.32
C ALA A 185 3.51 -17.12 -3.35
N VAL A 186 2.46 -17.90 -3.27
CA VAL A 186 1.08 -17.40 -3.29
C VAL A 186 0.63 -17.10 -1.86
N GLU A 187 0.15 -15.88 -1.63
CA GLU A 187 -0.48 -15.51 -0.38
C GLU A 187 -1.96 -15.92 -0.40
N GLN A 188 -2.40 -16.63 0.64
CA GLN A 188 -3.79 -17.02 0.86
C GLN A 188 -4.39 -16.15 1.97
N GLN A 189 -5.51 -15.50 1.69
CA GLN A 189 -6.25 -14.76 2.70
C GLN A 189 -6.96 -15.72 3.64
N ILE A 190 -6.74 -15.58 4.96
CA ILE A 190 -7.33 -16.46 6.00
C ILE A 190 -8.37 -15.76 6.86
N THR A 191 -8.49 -14.43 6.82
CA THR A 191 -9.58 -13.70 7.47
C THR A 191 -10.31 -12.83 6.46
N ALA A 192 -11.57 -12.50 6.76
CA ALA A 192 -12.41 -11.60 5.97
C ALA A 192 -13.05 -10.55 6.89
N ASN A 193 -12.20 -9.80 7.60
CA ASN A 193 -12.66 -8.73 8.47
C ASN A 193 -13.29 -7.61 7.64
N PRO A 194 -14.42 -7.06 8.08
CA PRO A 194 -15.02 -5.91 7.43
C PRO A 194 -14.16 -4.65 7.64
N PRO A 195 -14.34 -3.61 6.82
CA PRO A 195 -13.65 -2.32 7.01
C PRO A 195 -13.79 -1.73 8.40
N GLN A 196 -14.88 -2.06 9.08
CA GLN A 196 -15.23 -1.59 10.42
C GLN A 196 -14.39 -2.22 11.52
N ALA A 197 -13.85 -3.40 11.29
CA ALA A 197 -12.99 -4.12 12.23
C ALA A 197 -11.64 -4.47 11.57
N PRO A 198 -10.85 -3.45 11.17
CA PRO A 198 -9.58 -3.68 10.50
C PRO A 198 -8.59 -4.37 11.45
N ILE A 199 -7.92 -5.39 10.96
CA ILE A 199 -6.88 -6.07 11.73
C ILE A 199 -5.68 -5.15 11.89
N ASN A 200 -5.13 -5.10 13.11
CA ASN A 200 -3.98 -4.29 13.48
C ASN A 200 -2.77 -5.11 13.94
N ALA A 201 -2.95 -6.41 14.24
CA ALA A 201 -1.88 -7.34 14.58
C ALA A 201 -2.28 -8.78 14.28
N ALA A 202 -1.29 -9.64 13.95
CA ALA A 202 -1.49 -11.07 13.80
C ALA A 202 -0.19 -11.84 14.06
N VAL A 203 -0.26 -12.93 14.80
CA VAL A 203 0.86 -13.83 15.10
C VAL A 203 0.42 -15.29 15.04
N VAL A 204 1.22 -16.15 14.42
CA VAL A 204 0.99 -17.59 14.35
C VAL A 204 1.57 -18.29 15.58
N SER A 205 0.90 -19.34 16.06
CA SER A 205 1.40 -20.20 17.14
C SER A 205 2.62 -21.01 16.66
N LEU A 206 3.48 -21.41 17.60
CA LEU A 206 4.69 -22.18 17.26
C LEU A 206 4.37 -23.54 16.61
N ASP A 207 3.26 -24.18 16.99
CA ASP A 207 2.81 -25.43 16.35
C ASP A 207 2.14 -25.21 14.99
N GLY A 208 1.98 -23.96 14.57
CA GLY A 208 1.38 -23.57 13.29
C GLY A 208 -0.13 -23.76 13.19
N LYS A 209 -0.82 -24.12 14.29
CA LYS A 209 -2.27 -24.43 14.22
C LYS A 209 -3.18 -23.24 14.43
N TYR A 210 -2.71 -22.20 15.14
CA TYR A 210 -3.51 -21.06 15.52
C TYR A 210 -2.91 -19.76 15.04
N VAL A 211 -3.77 -18.81 14.72
CA VAL A 211 -3.42 -17.40 14.55
C VAL A 211 -4.14 -16.59 15.62
N ALA A 212 -3.39 -15.87 16.45
CA ALA A 212 -3.94 -14.82 17.28
C ALA A 212 -3.89 -13.52 16.51
N TYR A 213 -5.01 -12.80 16.42
CA TYR A 213 -5.09 -11.51 15.77
C TYR A 213 -5.95 -10.53 16.58
N ALA A 214 -5.73 -9.27 16.37
CA ALA A 214 -6.53 -8.22 17.00
C ALA A 214 -7.12 -7.29 15.94
N ASP A 215 -8.34 -6.82 16.25
CA ASP A 215 -9.03 -5.76 15.54
C ASP A 215 -9.54 -4.68 16.52
N THR A 216 -10.40 -3.79 16.08
CA THR A 216 -10.97 -2.72 16.93
C THR A 216 -11.93 -3.24 18.01
N THR A 217 -12.35 -4.50 17.97
CA THR A 217 -13.33 -5.10 18.86
C THR A 217 -12.72 -6.06 19.89
N GLY A 218 -11.43 -6.43 19.70
CA GLY A 218 -10.70 -7.26 20.66
C GLY A 218 -9.65 -8.17 20.04
N VAL A 219 -9.20 -9.13 20.81
CA VAL A 219 -8.23 -10.17 20.42
C VAL A 219 -8.95 -11.48 20.15
N TYR A 220 -8.59 -12.12 19.05
CA TYR A 220 -9.21 -13.35 18.57
C TYR A 220 -8.17 -14.43 18.35
N ILE A 221 -8.57 -15.68 18.53
CA ILE A 221 -7.79 -16.85 18.20
C ILE A 221 -8.55 -17.64 17.15
N ARG A 222 -7.91 -17.86 16.01
CA ARG A 222 -8.44 -18.64 14.90
C ARG A 222 -7.64 -19.93 14.74
N HIS A 223 -8.32 -21.05 14.67
CA HIS A 223 -7.72 -22.31 14.23
C HIS A 223 -7.58 -22.27 12.70
N ILE A 224 -6.37 -22.50 12.17
CA ILE A 224 -6.08 -22.31 10.74
C ILE A 224 -6.88 -23.29 9.88
N ASP A 225 -6.83 -24.58 10.21
CA ASP A 225 -7.38 -25.62 9.35
C ASP A 225 -8.93 -25.73 9.46
N THR A 226 -9.53 -25.53 10.66
CA THR A 226 -10.99 -25.61 10.87
C THR A 226 -11.68 -24.27 10.66
N SER A 227 -10.95 -23.19 10.63
CA SER A 227 -11.48 -21.81 10.54
C SER A 227 -12.32 -21.37 11.75
N GLU A 228 -12.34 -22.13 12.84
CA GLU A 228 -13.00 -21.73 14.07
C GLU A 228 -12.33 -20.52 14.69
N VAL A 229 -13.16 -19.55 15.13
CA VAL A 229 -12.69 -18.28 15.72
C VAL A 229 -13.29 -18.15 17.13
N ARG A 230 -12.45 -17.79 18.08
CA ARG A 230 -12.86 -17.50 19.46
C ARG A 230 -12.29 -16.16 19.90
N GLN A 231 -13.13 -15.30 20.46
CA GLN A 231 -12.68 -14.06 21.09
C GLN A 231 -12.05 -14.35 22.46
N LEU A 232 -10.90 -13.76 22.70
CA LEU A 232 -10.23 -13.82 24.00
C LEU A 232 -10.95 -12.88 24.99
N GLN A 233 -11.33 -13.42 26.15
CA GLN A 233 -12.00 -12.64 27.18
C GLN A 233 -10.98 -11.77 27.91
N LEU A 234 -11.03 -10.46 27.65
CA LEU A 234 -10.17 -9.45 28.26
C LEU A 234 -11.01 -8.47 29.08
N PRO A 235 -10.44 -7.81 30.10
CA PRO A 235 -11.14 -6.77 30.85
C PRO A 235 -11.67 -5.67 29.94
N LYS A 236 -12.82 -5.08 30.30
CA LYS A 236 -13.39 -3.97 29.52
C LYS A 236 -12.41 -2.78 29.47
N GLY A 237 -12.22 -2.23 28.25
CA GLY A 237 -11.29 -1.13 28.01
C GLY A 237 -9.81 -1.54 27.92
N PHE A 238 -9.52 -2.85 27.92
CA PHE A 238 -8.17 -3.36 27.72
C PHE A 238 -7.85 -3.41 26.23
N ASP A 239 -7.32 -2.32 25.70
CA ASP A 239 -6.91 -2.19 24.30
C ASP A 239 -5.51 -2.79 24.12
N ALA A 240 -5.43 -4.00 23.59
CA ALA A 240 -4.19 -4.72 23.40
C ALA A 240 -4.17 -5.56 22.13
N PHE A 241 -2.97 -5.84 21.63
CA PHE A 241 -2.74 -6.61 20.42
C PHE A 241 -1.63 -7.66 20.62
N PRO A 242 -1.73 -8.84 19.96
CA PRO A 242 -0.76 -9.92 20.12
C PRO A 242 0.56 -9.56 19.41
N THR A 243 1.69 -9.81 20.12
CA THR A 243 3.04 -9.66 19.59
C THR A 243 3.78 -11.00 19.52
N GLY A 244 3.34 -12.03 20.24
CA GLY A 244 3.94 -13.36 20.22
C GLY A 244 3.17 -14.42 21.00
N TRP A 245 3.52 -15.66 20.75
CA TRP A 245 3.07 -16.82 21.54
C TRP A 245 4.20 -17.29 22.45
N PHE A 246 3.89 -17.61 23.70
CA PHE A 246 4.81 -18.34 24.54
C PHE A 246 4.97 -19.78 24.03
N PRO A 247 6.16 -20.41 24.22
CA PRO A 247 6.39 -21.77 23.76
C PRO A 247 5.46 -22.84 24.37
N ASP A 248 4.83 -22.53 25.49
CA ASP A 248 3.84 -23.39 26.12
C ASP A 248 2.53 -23.55 25.30
N GLY A 249 2.35 -22.73 24.25
CA GLY A 249 1.19 -22.75 23.36
C GLY A 249 -0.12 -22.30 24.02
N THR A 250 -0.09 -21.90 25.31
CA THR A 250 -1.26 -21.55 26.09
C THR A 250 -1.29 -20.09 26.53
N HIS A 251 -0.22 -19.35 26.32
CA HIS A 251 -0.12 -17.94 26.66
C HIS A 251 0.26 -17.09 25.45
N LEU A 252 -0.30 -15.90 25.41
CA LEU A 252 0.05 -14.81 24.47
C LEU A 252 0.83 -13.72 25.18
N LEU A 253 1.79 -13.15 24.48
CA LEU A 253 2.37 -11.87 24.80
C LEU A 253 1.55 -10.81 24.08
N LEU A 254 0.95 -9.90 24.84
CA LEU A 254 0.18 -8.78 24.32
C LEU A 254 0.93 -7.47 24.61
N SER A 255 0.83 -6.52 23.69
CA SER A 255 1.20 -5.14 23.91
C SER A 255 -0.06 -4.30 24.00
N SER A 256 -0.19 -3.44 25.00
CA SER A 256 -1.25 -2.45 25.10
C SER A 256 -0.75 -1.08 24.69
N ALA A 257 -1.60 -0.31 24.00
CA ALA A 257 -1.26 1.07 23.61
C ALA A 257 -1.24 2.05 24.81
N GLY A 258 -1.69 1.60 25.99
CA GLY A 258 -2.00 2.45 27.14
C GLY A 258 -3.39 3.10 26.98
N ALA A 259 -4.15 3.23 28.07
CA ALA A 259 -5.34 4.07 28.09
C ALA A 259 -4.94 5.53 27.79
N ALA A 260 -5.86 6.41 27.44
CA ALA A 260 -5.66 7.77 26.88
C ALA A 260 -4.56 8.66 27.53
N GLN A 261 -3.96 8.24 28.63
CA GLN A 261 -2.80 8.85 29.30
C GLN A 261 -1.79 7.80 29.84
N GLY A 262 -1.99 6.50 29.52
CA GLY A 262 -1.13 5.41 30.00
C GLY A 262 0.07 5.16 29.10
N LYS A 263 1.15 4.64 29.69
CA LYS A 263 2.32 4.20 28.94
C LYS A 263 2.04 2.84 28.29
N PRO A 264 2.57 2.56 27.08
CA PRO A 264 2.47 1.24 26.48
C PRO A 264 3.05 0.19 27.42
N SER A 265 2.40 -0.97 27.50
CA SER A 265 2.76 -2.00 28.48
C SER A 265 2.68 -3.40 27.87
N LEU A 266 3.51 -4.31 28.38
CA LEU A 266 3.53 -5.71 27.99
C LEU A 266 2.78 -6.56 29.01
N TRP A 267 2.02 -7.54 28.49
CA TRP A 267 1.14 -8.40 29.27
C TRP A 267 1.28 -9.88 28.84
N LYS A 268 1.26 -10.76 29.81
CA LYS A 268 1.10 -12.19 29.60
C LYS A 268 -0.35 -12.57 29.86
N VAL A 269 -0.99 -13.23 28.89
CA VAL A 269 -2.41 -13.58 28.95
C VAL A 269 -2.60 -15.03 28.55
N SER A 270 -3.34 -15.79 29.35
CA SER A 270 -3.69 -17.16 29.04
C SER A 270 -4.86 -17.19 28.05
N ILE A 271 -4.74 -18.03 27.00
CA ILE A 271 -5.82 -18.27 26.05
C ILE A 271 -6.97 -19.10 26.67
N LEU A 272 -6.73 -19.75 27.80
CA LEU A 272 -7.72 -20.54 28.53
C LEU A 272 -8.58 -19.70 29.49
N GLY A 273 -8.24 -18.41 29.64
CA GLY A 273 -8.89 -17.48 30.56
C GLY A 273 -8.01 -17.13 31.76
N GLY A 274 -8.49 -16.23 32.60
CA GLY A 274 -7.76 -15.67 33.74
C GLY A 274 -7.45 -14.19 33.59
N SER A 275 -6.90 -13.59 34.65
CA SER A 275 -6.54 -12.18 34.63
C SER A 275 -5.23 -11.95 33.87
N PRO A 276 -5.14 -10.91 33.03
CA PRO A 276 -3.88 -10.49 32.42
C PRO A 276 -2.81 -10.19 33.48
N GLN A 277 -1.60 -10.67 33.26
CA GLN A 277 -0.43 -10.38 34.09
C GLN A 277 0.42 -9.30 33.40
N GLN A 278 0.59 -8.15 34.03
CA GLN A 278 1.48 -7.11 33.54
C GLN A 278 2.94 -7.54 33.77
N LEU A 279 3.74 -7.45 32.70
CA LEU A 279 5.16 -7.82 32.71
C LEU A 279 6.04 -6.59 32.78
N MET A 280 5.72 -5.52 32.02
CA MET A 280 6.56 -4.32 31.91
C MET A 280 5.72 -3.12 31.49
N GLU A 281 5.97 -1.97 32.12
CA GLU A 281 5.47 -0.66 31.71
C GLU A 281 6.47 0.06 30.79
N ASN A 282 5.99 1.00 29.99
CA ASN A 282 6.78 1.74 29.01
C ASN A 282 7.56 0.81 28.07
N ALA A 283 6.87 -0.19 27.55
CA ALA A 283 7.43 -1.23 26.66
C ALA A 283 6.43 -1.59 25.56
N SER A 284 6.94 -1.84 24.35
CA SER A 284 6.14 -2.18 23.16
C SER A 284 6.94 -3.08 22.21
N GLU A 285 6.31 -3.56 21.13
CA GLU A 285 6.94 -4.32 20.03
C GLU A 285 7.84 -5.46 20.52
N ALA A 286 7.28 -6.35 21.32
CA ALA A 286 8.02 -7.37 22.01
C ALA A 286 8.07 -8.70 21.26
N ALA A 287 9.16 -9.44 21.42
CA ALA A 287 9.39 -10.80 20.93
C ALA A 287 9.90 -11.72 22.06
N ILE A 288 9.37 -12.95 22.09
CA ILE A 288 9.78 -13.96 23.05
C ILE A 288 10.92 -14.78 22.46
N SER A 289 11.95 -15.09 23.28
CA SER A 289 13.04 -15.99 22.87
C SER A 289 12.53 -17.40 22.54
N PRO A 290 13.19 -18.14 21.64
CA PRO A 290 12.75 -19.47 21.23
C PRO A 290 12.57 -20.46 22.38
N ASP A 291 13.37 -20.35 23.44
CA ASP A 291 13.28 -21.15 24.64
C ASP A 291 12.23 -20.66 25.67
N GLY A 292 11.61 -19.51 25.40
CA GLY A 292 10.60 -18.88 26.24
C GLY A 292 11.13 -18.26 27.53
N SER A 293 12.45 -18.14 27.72
CA SER A 293 13.04 -17.64 28.95
C SER A 293 13.19 -16.11 28.99
N LYS A 294 13.24 -15.45 27.82
CA LYS A 294 13.51 -14.00 27.70
C LYS A 294 12.49 -13.30 26.79
N ILE A 295 12.37 -12.00 26.98
CA ILE A 295 11.58 -11.09 26.13
C ILE A 295 12.48 -9.95 25.71
N ALA A 296 12.59 -9.73 24.39
CA ALA A 296 13.19 -8.52 23.82
C ALA A 296 12.07 -7.54 23.46
N PHE A 297 12.25 -6.25 23.72
CA PHE A 297 11.20 -5.24 23.52
C PHE A 297 11.79 -3.85 23.27
N LEU A 298 10.98 -2.97 22.74
CA LEU A 298 11.30 -1.55 22.60
C LEU A 298 10.85 -0.78 23.82
N ARG A 299 11.69 0.14 24.28
CA ARG A 299 11.43 1.06 25.37
C ARG A 299 11.78 2.49 24.96
N GLY A 300 10.88 3.43 25.22
CA GLY A 300 11.18 4.85 25.05
C GLY A 300 11.83 5.43 26.27
N ASP A 301 12.82 6.32 26.10
CA ASP A 301 13.36 7.14 27.17
C ASP A 301 12.57 8.43 27.38
N ALA A 302 12.97 9.23 28.36
CA ALA A 302 12.34 10.51 28.68
C ALA A 302 12.51 11.58 27.56
N VAL A 303 13.40 11.35 26.61
CA VAL A 303 13.73 12.26 25.50
C VAL A 303 13.09 11.78 24.18
N GLY A 304 12.36 10.64 24.21
CA GLY A 304 11.69 10.06 23.04
C GLY A 304 12.58 9.16 22.17
N SER A 305 13.79 8.80 22.62
CA SER A 305 14.61 7.80 21.95
C SER A 305 14.01 6.40 22.14
N LEU A 306 14.13 5.53 21.14
CA LEU A 306 13.74 4.13 21.23
C LEU A 306 14.98 3.25 21.44
N GLU A 307 14.91 2.40 22.44
CA GLU A 307 15.97 1.47 22.80
C GLU A 307 15.46 0.03 22.79
N ILE A 308 16.35 -0.91 22.49
CA ILE A 308 16.10 -2.36 22.59
C ILE A 308 16.57 -2.85 23.95
N TRP A 309 15.68 -3.47 24.67
CA TRP A 309 15.91 -4.05 25.99
C TRP A 309 15.59 -5.54 25.99
N VAL A 310 16.23 -6.28 26.88
CA VAL A 310 15.94 -7.69 27.15
C VAL A 310 15.70 -7.87 28.65
N MET A 311 14.72 -8.72 28.97
CA MET A 311 14.44 -9.16 30.35
C MET A 311 14.08 -10.65 30.38
N GLY A 312 14.15 -11.27 31.53
CA GLY A 312 13.54 -12.58 31.79
C GLY A 312 12.00 -12.49 31.68
N THR A 313 11.36 -13.61 31.37
CA THR A 313 9.87 -13.68 31.32
C THR A 313 9.20 -13.48 32.69
N ASP A 314 9.97 -13.53 33.77
CA ASP A 314 9.61 -13.16 35.12
C ASP A 314 9.89 -11.69 35.49
N GLY A 315 10.40 -10.90 34.55
CA GLY A 315 10.83 -9.52 34.74
C GLY A 315 12.25 -9.35 35.29
N SER A 316 12.99 -10.43 35.48
CA SER A 316 14.38 -10.41 35.95
C SER A 316 15.37 -9.99 34.87
N ASN A 317 16.62 -9.70 35.28
CA ASN A 317 17.76 -9.46 34.37
C ASN A 317 17.50 -8.41 33.26
N LEU A 318 16.80 -7.33 33.59
CA LEU A 318 16.51 -6.23 32.69
C LEU A 318 17.81 -5.51 32.29
N HIS A 319 18.13 -5.50 31.01
CA HIS A 319 19.30 -4.78 30.51
C HIS A 319 19.09 -4.27 29.08
N ARG A 320 19.80 -3.20 28.74
CA ARG A 320 19.76 -2.56 27.42
C ARG A 320 20.73 -3.24 26.46
N ILE A 321 20.27 -3.41 25.21
CA ILE A 321 21.04 -4.08 24.14
C ILE A 321 21.56 -3.07 23.11
N ALA A 322 20.70 -2.22 22.56
CA ALA A 322 21.04 -1.32 21.47
C ALA A 322 20.05 -0.15 21.37
N ASP A 323 20.41 0.86 20.55
CA ASP A 323 19.51 1.95 20.16
C ASP A 323 18.69 1.54 18.94
N ALA A 324 17.38 1.65 19.02
CA ALA A 324 16.48 1.45 17.89
C ALA A 324 16.24 2.75 17.08
N ALA A 325 16.67 3.90 17.61
CA ALA A 325 16.72 5.20 16.92
C ALA A 325 18.01 5.92 17.29
N ALA A 326 18.44 6.88 16.48
CA ALA A 326 19.65 7.65 16.79
C ALA A 326 19.41 8.61 17.99
N PRO A 327 20.43 8.88 18.83
CA PRO A 327 20.30 9.80 19.95
C PRO A 327 19.84 11.19 19.53
N GLY A 328 18.87 11.78 20.25
CA GLY A 328 18.31 13.09 19.97
C GLY A 328 17.18 13.09 18.91
N GLU A 329 16.75 11.92 18.47
CA GLU A 329 15.55 11.73 17.67
C GLU A 329 14.36 11.45 18.61
N SER A 330 13.72 12.50 19.08
CA SER A 330 12.32 12.37 19.47
C SER A 330 11.56 12.05 18.19
N ILE A 331 11.01 10.85 18.08
CA ILE A 331 10.03 10.54 17.06
C ILE A 331 8.79 11.33 17.49
N PRO A 332 8.43 12.43 16.81
CA PRO A 332 7.18 13.06 17.14
C PRO A 332 6.12 12.01 16.86
N LEU A 333 5.45 11.52 17.88
CA LEU A 333 4.16 10.84 17.73
C LEU A 333 3.11 11.85 17.20
N GLY A 334 3.59 12.97 16.66
CA GLY A 334 2.88 14.10 16.15
C GLY A 334 2.30 13.83 14.78
N TYR A 335 1.04 14.07 14.73
CA TYR A 335 0.21 14.10 13.54
C TYR A 335 0.62 15.30 12.68
N GLY A 336 1.22 15.07 11.52
CA GLY A 336 1.19 16.07 10.46
C GLY A 336 -0.27 16.24 10.00
N SER A 337 -0.63 17.42 9.54
CA SER A 337 -1.93 17.71 8.93
C SER A 337 -2.21 16.67 7.83
N GLY A 338 -3.16 15.77 8.08
CA GLY A 338 -3.50 14.66 7.16
C GLY A 338 -2.81 13.32 7.42
N SER A 339 -1.91 13.20 8.40
CA SER A 339 -1.35 11.91 8.76
C SER A 339 -2.16 11.23 9.86
N GLN A 340 -2.45 9.96 9.65
CA GLN A 340 -3.11 9.07 10.60
C GLN A 340 -2.46 9.11 11.98
N PRO A 341 -3.26 8.99 13.05
CA PRO A 341 -2.75 8.33 14.24
C PRO A 341 -2.26 6.96 13.78
N LEU A 342 -0.97 6.71 13.98
CA LEU A 342 -0.32 5.47 13.57
C LEU A 342 -0.80 4.30 14.44
N THR A 343 -2.13 4.14 14.61
CA THR A 343 -2.70 2.92 15.17
C THR A 343 -2.34 1.78 14.24
N GLY A 344 -1.38 0.95 14.65
CA GLY A 344 -0.86 -0.15 13.84
C GLY A 344 0.38 0.16 12.98
N VAL A 345 0.97 1.36 13.02
CA VAL A 345 2.28 1.59 12.42
C VAL A 345 3.37 1.30 13.45
N ARG A 346 4.08 0.21 13.23
CA ARG A 346 5.27 -0.12 14.01
C ARG A 346 6.40 0.81 13.63
N LEU A 347 7.11 1.34 14.62
CA LEU A 347 8.28 2.21 14.40
C LEU A 347 9.51 1.38 14.08
N SER A 348 9.62 0.21 14.74
CA SER A 348 10.69 -0.75 14.61
C SER A 348 10.10 -2.15 14.82
N ALA A 349 10.93 -3.18 14.66
CA ALA A 349 10.60 -4.56 14.96
C ALA A 349 11.83 -5.25 15.50
N VAL A 350 11.63 -6.26 16.36
CA VAL A 350 12.70 -7.09 16.90
C VAL A 350 12.35 -8.56 16.74
N ALA A 351 13.34 -9.41 16.41
CA ALA A 351 13.18 -10.85 16.32
C ALA A 351 14.42 -11.57 16.86
N TRP A 352 14.20 -12.70 17.52
CA TRP A 352 15.24 -13.57 18.00
C TRP A 352 15.78 -14.48 16.91
N SER A 353 17.09 -14.74 16.94
CA SER A 353 17.65 -15.86 16.19
C SER A 353 17.14 -17.19 16.77
N PRO A 354 17.03 -18.26 15.94
CA PRO A 354 16.52 -19.54 16.39
C PRO A 354 17.31 -20.19 17.55
N ASP A 355 18.59 -19.89 17.68
CA ASP A 355 19.43 -20.34 18.79
C ASP A 355 19.37 -19.42 20.03
N GLY A 356 18.64 -18.31 19.95
CA GLY A 356 18.49 -17.32 21.03
C GLY A 356 19.72 -16.48 21.32
N GLY A 357 20.77 -16.57 20.47
CA GLY A 357 22.05 -15.86 20.68
C GLY A 357 22.11 -14.46 20.07
N GLN A 358 21.25 -14.16 19.11
CA GLN A 358 21.22 -12.89 18.39
C GLN A 358 19.81 -12.27 18.37
N LEU A 359 19.77 -10.96 18.25
CA LEU A 359 18.57 -10.20 17.90
C LEU A 359 18.76 -9.57 16.53
N ALA A 360 17.75 -9.68 15.65
CA ALA A 360 17.62 -8.85 14.46
C ALA A 360 16.61 -7.74 14.74
N TYR A 361 16.89 -6.56 14.26
CA TYR A 361 16.00 -5.41 14.46
C TYR A 361 16.11 -4.39 13.33
N LEU A 362 15.11 -3.53 13.24
CA LEU A 362 15.10 -2.41 12.33
C LEU A 362 15.34 -1.12 13.11
N ARG A 363 16.42 -0.43 12.76
CA ARG A 363 16.77 0.86 13.34
C ARG A 363 16.35 1.98 12.41
N LEU A 364 15.66 2.97 12.95
CA LEU A 364 15.35 4.21 12.27
C LEU A 364 16.61 5.07 12.15
N LEU A 365 16.93 5.54 10.94
CA LEU A 365 18.08 6.41 10.69
C LEU A 365 17.59 7.84 10.44
N LYS A 366 18.27 8.80 11.07
CA LYS A 366 18.00 10.22 10.87
C LYS A 366 18.47 10.67 9.48
N GLU A 367 17.54 11.14 8.67
CA GLU A 367 17.84 11.93 7.48
C GLU A 367 16.95 13.17 7.50
N GLY A 368 17.47 14.25 8.09
CA GLY A 368 16.80 15.55 8.08
C GLY A 368 15.54 15.65 8.96
N ALA A 369 15.05 16.84 9.21
CA ALA A 369 13.92 17.12 10.10
C ALA A 369 12.53 16.75 9.53
N ARG A 370 12.43 16.00 8.42
CA ARG A 370 11.21 15.93 7.60
C ARG A 370 10.80 14.55 7.08
N SER A 371 11.50 13.46 7.43
CA SER A 371 11.05 12.16 6.97
C SER A 371 9.75 11.78 7.68
N THR A 372 8.70 11.45 6.92
CA THR A 372 7.56 10.74 7.49
C THR A 372 8.03 9.38 7.99
N LEU A 373 7.38 8.83 9.01
CA LEU A 373 7.72 7.50 9.54
C LEU A 373 7.66 6.40 8.46
N LEU A 374 6.86 6.61 7.42
CA LEU A 374 6.70 5.68 6.29
C LEU A 374 7.89 5.73 5.32
N ASP A 375 8.55 6.88 5.22
CA ASP A 375 9.64 7.13 4.27
C ASP A 375 11.00 7.21 4.95
N ALA A 376 11.01 7.02 6.26
CA ALA A 376 12.22 7.03 7.03
C ALA A 376 13.18 5.93 6.55
N LYS A 377 14.43 6.31 6.33
CA LYS A 377 15.50 5.34 6.06
C LYS A 377 15.71 4.45 7.26
N ARG A 378 15.75 3.15 7.04
CA ARG A 378 15.97 2.16 8.09
C ARG A 378 17.18 1.32 7.78
N SER A 379 17.88 0.89 8.83
CA SER A 379 18.85 -0.19 8.75
C SER A 379 18.27 -1.46 9.37
N LEU A 380 18.46 -2.57 8.68
CA LEU A 380 18.27 -3.91 9.21
C LEU A 380 19.60 -4.32 9.84
N GLU A 381 19.58 -4.60 11.12
CA GLU A 381 20.79 -4.86 11.93
C GLU A 381 20.63 -6.13 12.76
N THR A 382 21.77 -6.73 13.13
CA THR A 382 21.85 -7.81 14.13
C THR A 382 22.78 -7.43 15.26
N VAL A 383 22.51 -7.95 16.45
CA VAL A 383 23.32 -7.73 17.66
C VAL A 383 23.25 -8.95 18.57
N GLY A 384 24.33 -9.27 19.26
CA GLY A 384 24.32 -10.34 20.28
C GLY A 384 23.38 -10.01 21.45
N VAL A 385 22.75 -11.02 22.03
CA VAL A 385 21.82 -10.86 23.15
C VAL A 385 22.51 -10.32 24.42
N ASP A 386 23.79 -10.49 24.53
CA ASP A 386 24.61 -9.93 25.63
C ASP A 386 25.14 -8.52 25.28
N GLY A 387 24.67 -7.93 24.20
CA GLY A 387 25.13 -6.66 23.69
C GLY A 387 26.27 -6.78 22.67
N GLY A 388 26.98 -5.68 22.45
CA GLY A 388 28.08 -5.61 21.50
C GLY A 388 27.83 -4.62 20.35
N LYS A 389 28.76 -4.64 19.37
CA LYS A 389 28.62 -3.75 18.20
C LYS A 389 27.61 -4.32 17.22
N PRO A 390 26.54 -3.58 16.89
CA PRO A 390 25.59 -4.01 15.87
C PRO A 390 26.23 -4.20 14.50
N LYS A 391 25.73 -5.17 13.74
CA LYS A 391 26.11 -5.45 12.36
C LYS A 391 25.00 -5.02 11.43
N VAL A 392 25.32 -4.14 10.49
CA VAL A 392 24.38 -3.64 9.50
C VAL A 392 24.26 -4.63 8.34
N LEU A 393 23.08 -5.18 8.13
CA LEU A 393 22.78 -6.11 7.04
C LEU A 393 22.30 -5.37 5.78
N ARG A 394 21.46 -4.35 5.96
CA ARG A 394 20.88 -3.57 4.84
C ARG A 394 20.42 -2.20 5.32
N ILE A 395 20.56 -1.20 4.44
CA ILE A 395 20.03 0.15 4.65
C ILE A 395 19.14 0.51 3.47
N SER A 396 17.90 0.95 3.73
CA SER A 396 16.98 1.39 2.66
C SER A 396 15.78 2.19 3.21
N THR A 397 15.24 3.08 2.39
CA THR A 397 13.94 3.75 2.60
C THR A 397 12.75 2.83 2.28
N GLN A 398 12.98 1.72 1.59
CA GLN A 398 11.94 0.75 1.24
C GLN A 398 11.68 -0.29 2.34
N LEU A 399 12.56 -0.42 3.34
CA LEU A 399 12.37 -1.32 4.47
C LEU A 399 11.16 -0.89 5.29
N LEU A 400 10.20 -1.81 5.45
CA LEU A 400 9.08 -1.62 6.37
C LEU A 400 9.46 -2.15 7.77
N PRO A 401 8.89 -1.61 8.86
CA PRO A 401 9.27 -1.99 10.23
C PRO A 401 8.67 -3.35 10.64
N VAL A 402 8.92 -4.38 9.86
CA VAL A 402 8.35 -5.72 10.03
C VAL A 402 9.41 -6.76 9.69
N LEU A 403 9.65 -7.68 10.60
CA LEU A 403 10.56 -8.79 10.39
C LEU A 403 10.21 -10.00 11.29
N CYS A 404 10.63 -11.18 10.88
CA CYS A 404 10.64 -12.37 11.73
C CYS A 404 11.80 -13.30 11.29
N TRP A 405 12.30 -14.12 12.23
CA TRP A 405 13.41 -15.02 11.97
C TRP A 405 12.95 -16.47 12.11
N ALA A 406 13.10 -17.27 11.06
CA ALA A 406 12.67 -18.66 11.03
C ALA A 406 13.78 -19.60 11.53
N ILE A 407 13.34 -20.79 11.97
CA ILE A 407 14.21 -21.82 12.54
C ILE A 407 15.32 -22.30 11.58
N ASP A 408 15.09 -22.18 10.28
CA ASP A 408 16.06 -22.56 9.24
C ASP A 408 17.13 -21.48 8.97
N GLY A 409 17.15 -20.40 9.76
CA GLY A 409 18.10 -19.29 9.67
C GLY A 409 17.73 -18.23 8.65
N ARG A 410 16.55 -18.34 7.97
CA ARG A 410 16.05 -17.27 7.10
C ARG A 410 15.44 -16.14 7.93
N LEU A 411 15.90 -14.93 7.70
CA LEU A 411 15.32 -13.71 8.19
C LEU A 411 14.36 -13.15 7.14
N PHE A 412 13.08 -13.05 7.46
CA PHE A 412 12.03 -12.46 6.62
C PHE A 412 11.82 -11.01 7.02
N TYR A 413 11.64 -10.16 6.03
CA TYR A 413 11.34 -8.75 6.22
C TYR A 413 10.44 -8.23 5.10
N ALA A 414 9.69 -7.19 5.39
CA ALA A 414 8.83 -6.56 4.41
C ALA A 414 9.57 -5.41 3.70
N TYR A 415 9.30 -5.27 2.39
CA TYR A 415 9.97 -4.32 1.52
C TYR A 415 8.98 -3.74 0.51
N ARG A 416 8.97 -2.42 0.30
CA ARG A 416 8.11 -1.78 -0.70
C ARG A 416 8.53 -2.20 -2.11
N ASP A 417 7.56 -2.62 -2.93
CA ASP A 417 7.84 -3.17 -4.26
C ASP A 417 8.35 -2.11 -5.25
N ASN A 418 7.81 -0.90 -5.18
CA ASN A 418 8.19 0.19 -6.07
C ASN A 418 8.52 1.48 -5.29
N PRO A 419 9.80 1.89 -5.20
CA PRO A 419 10.20 3.12 -4.51
C PRO A 419 9.72 4.39 -5.22
N ALA A 420 9.41 4.30 -6.52
CA ALA A 420 8.91 5.42 -7.30
C ALA A 420 7.39 5.63 -7.16
N SER A 421 6.68 4.64 -6.62
CA SER A 421 5.24 4.72 -6.36
C SER A 421 5.00 5.17 -4.92
N GLU A 422 4.05 6.08 -4.74
CA GLU A 422 3.54 6.47 -3.43
C GLU A 422 2.48 5.49 -2.91
N ARG A 423 2.19 4.41 -3.66
CA ARG A 423 1.40 3.27 -3.17
C ARG A 423 2.28 2.42 -2.27
N GLU A 424 1.73 1.98 -1.15
CA GLU A 424 2.44 1.18 -0.16
C GLU A 424 2.44 -0.32 -0.48
N ASP A 425 2.32 -0.69 -1.75
CA ASP A 425 2.40 -2.08 -2.17
C ASP A 425 3.75 -2.68 -1.75
N SER A 426 3.70 -3.82 -1.10
CA SER A 426 4.89 -4.43 -0.49
C SER A 426 4.90 -5.93 -0.60
N GLY A 427 6.11 -6.49 -0.67
CA GLY A 427 6.37 -7.92 -0.68
C GLY A 427 7.23 -8.38 0.47
N ILE A 428 7.26 -9.68 0.66
CA ILE A 428 8.13 -10.34 1.64
C ILE A 428 9.44 -10.70 0.94
N TRP A 429 10.53 -10.38 1.61
CA TRP A 429 11.88 -10.79 1.22
C TRP A 429 12.49 -11.66 2.30
N SER A 430 13.38 -12.56 1.91
CA SER A 430 14.12 -13.40 2.83
C SER A 430 15.61 -13.33 2.55
N VAL A 431 16.41 -13.51 3.58
CA VAL A 431 17.86 -13.66 3.49
C VAL A 431 18.35 -14.61 4.58
N ARG A 432 19.32 -15.44 4.29
CA ARG A 432 19.97 -16.26 5.33
C ARG A 432 20.93 -15.40 6.14
N VAL A 433 20.89 -15.59 7.45
CA VAL A 433 21.78 -14.94 8.41
C VAL A 433 22.43 -16.00 9.27
N ASN A 434 23.74 -15.93 9.39
CA ASN A 434 24.49 -16.80 10.30
C ASN A 434 24.11 -16.49 11.74
N GLN A 435 23.53 -17.44 12.43
CA GLN A 435 22.98 -17.25 13.78
C GLN A 435 24.07 -16.94 14.82
N LYS A 436 25.30 -17.42 14.63
CA LYS A 436 26.43 -17.19 15.56
C LYS A 436 27.12 -15.84 15.30
N SER A 437 27.36 -15.52 14.02
CA SER A 437 28.09 -14.28 13.69
C SER A 437 27.13 -13.09 13.47
N GLY A 438 25.84 -13.31 13.17
CA GLY A 438 24.89 -12.26 12.80
C GLY A 438 25.13 -11.67 11.40
N GLU A 439 25.91 -12.33 10.53
CA GLU A 439 26.25 -11.85 9.19
C GLU A 439 25.38 -12.46 8.11
N LEU A 440 25.25 -11.77 6.97
CA LEU A 440 24.50 -12.27 5.82
C LEU A 440 25.17 -13.50 5.21
N GLU A 441 24.36 -14.52 4.90
CA GLU A 441 24.71 -15.68 4.10
C GLU A 441 23.90 -15.68 2.80
N GLY A 442 24.50 -15.21 1.71
CA GLY A 442 23.88 -15.18 0.39
C GLY A 442 23.18 -13.85 0.05
N LYS A 443 22.37 -13.89 -1.01
CA LYS A 443 21.64 -12.72 -1.52
C LYS A 443 20.20 -12.75 -1.05
N PRO A 444 19.57 -11.59 -0.80
CA PRO A 444 18.16 -11.52 -0.52
C PRO A 444 17.31 -12.04 -1.71
N VAL A 445 16.26 -12.79 -1.40
CA VAL A 445 15.32 -13.36 -2.36
C VAL A 445 13.92 -12.83 -2.07
N GLN A 446 13.24 -12.38 -3.10
CA GLN A 446 11.84 -11.98 -2.99
C GLN A 446 10.95 -13.22 -2.94
N LEU A 447 10.12 -13.30 -1.90
CA LEU A 447 9.20 -14.41 -1.68
C LEU A 447 7.81 -14.12 -2.23
N THR A 448 7.25 -12.94 -1.96
CA THR A 448 5.91 -12.56 -2.41
C THR A 448 5.88 -11.13 -2.94
N ARG A 449 4.79 -10.80 -3.65
CA ARG A 449 4.35 -9.45 -4.01
C ARG A 449 2.86 -9.33 -3.75
N GLY A 450 2.41 -8.15 -3.38
CA GLY A 450 0.98 -7.94 -3.18
C GLY A 450 0.60 -6.48 -2.99
N ALA A 451 -0.68 -6.21 -3.25
CA ALA A 451 -1.25 -4.90 -3.02
C ALA A 451 -1.38 -4.60 -1.53
N GLY A 452 -1.14 -3.36 -1.15
CA GLY A 452 -1.19 -2.88 0.21
C GLY A 452 0.07 -3.15 1.02
N ARG A 453 0.11 -2.53 2.19
CA ARG A 453 1.26 -2.55 3.10
C ARG A 453 1.23 -3.76 4.01
N ILE A 454 2.35 -4.47 4.13
CA ILE A 454 2.54 -5.47 5.18
C ILE A 454 2.79 -4.74 6.50
N GLY A 455 1.94 -5.01 7.50
CA GLY A 455 2.02 -4.38 8.81
C GLY A 455 2.54 -5.32 9.92
N GLY A 456 2.64 -6.63 9.66
CA GLY A 456 3.23 -7.60 10.59
C GLY A 456 3.58 -8.90 9.89
N LEU A 457 4.60 -9.60 10.42
CA LEU A 457 5.07 -10.92 9.99
C LEU A 457 5.25 -11.82 11.20
N SER A 458 4.89 -13.07 11.08
CA SER A 458 5.10 -14.11 12.08
C SER A 458 5.27 -15.47 11.40
N VAL A 459 6.21 -16.28 11.85
CA VAL A 459 6.52 -17.60 11.29
C VAL A 459 6.28 -18.69 12.33
N SER A 460 5.72 -19.84 11.88
CA SER A 460 5.57 -21.00 12.73
C SER A 460 6.90 -21.61 13.15
N GLY A 461 6.93 -22.33 14.28
CA GLY A 461 8.16 -22.92 14.82
C GLY A 461 8.81 -23.96 13.90
N ASP A 462 8.03 -24.58 13.00
CA ASP A 462 8.55 -25.50 11.98
C ASP A 462 9.03 -24.79 10.70
N GLY A 463 8.84 -23.47 10.59
CA GLY A 463 9.22 -22.64 9.45
C GLY A 463 8.38 -22.86 8.19
N ARG A 464 7.22 -23.53 8.27
CA ARG A 464 6.40 -23.88 7.10
C ARG A 464 5.26 -22.92 6.82
N ARG A 465 4.78 -22.18 7.84
CA ARG A 465 3.68 -21.21 7.76
C ARG A 465 4.20 -19.83 8.11
N LEU A 466 4.07 -18.91 7.17
CA LEU A 466 4.38 -17.49 7.37
C LEU A 466 3.07 -16.74 7.34
N VAL A 467 2.72 -16.10 8.44
CA VAL A 467 1.50 -15.30 8.59
C VAL A 467 1.87 -13.83 8.52
N LEU A 468 1.07 -13.08 7.81
CA LEU A 468 1.18 -11.63 7.68
C LEU A 468 -0.20 -10.99 7.77
N TRP A 469 -0.25 -9.73 8.19
CA TRP A 469 -1.43 -8.94 7.95
C TRP A 469 -1.12 -7.81 6.96
N ARG A 470 -2.08 -7.54 6.06
CA ARG A 470 -1.99 -6.48 5.06
C ARG A 470 -2.97 -5.38 5.36
N ALA A 471 -2.46 -4.14 5.35
CA ALA A 471 -3.26 -2.95 5.37
C ALA A 471 -3.67 -2.60 3.94
N ASN A 472 -4.96 -2.74 3.66
CA ASN A 472 -5.60 -2.33 2.42
C ASN A 472 -6.61 -1.20 2.69
N SER A 473 -6.35 -0.41 3.73
CA SER A 473 -7.19 0.72 4.10
C SER A 473 -6.59 2.00 3.54
N PHE A 474 -7.42 2.76 2.82
CA PHE A 474 -7.01 3.99 2.17
C PHE A 474 -7.98 5.12 2.53
N PRO A 475 -7.48 6.35 2.78
CA PRO A 475 -8.32 7.54 2.83
C PRO A 475 -9.11 7.70 1.54
N GLN A 476 -10.41 7.97 1.66
CA GLN A 476 -11.33 8.17 0.56
C GLN A 476 -12.11 9.46 0.78
N VAL A 477 -12.57 10.07 -0.29
CA VAL A 477 -13.41 11.24 -0.24
C VAL A 477 -14.87 10.83 -0.21
N PHE A 478 -15.57 11.29 0.82
CA PHE A 478 -17.02 11.16 0.98
C PHE A 478 -17.68 12.52 0.92
N LEU A 479 -18.98 12.52 0.60
CA LEU A 479 -19.82 13.68 0.54
C LEU A 479 -21.09 13.43 1.37
N ALA A 480 -21.43 14.37 2.25
CA ALA A 480 -22.71 14.37 2.93
C ALA A 480 -23.45 15.69 2.71
N GLU A 481 -24.78 15.65 2.72
CA GLU A 481 -25.61 16.84 2.80
C GLU A 481 -25.69 17.33 4.25
N ILE A 482 -25.81 18.62 4.43
CA ILE A 482 -26.05 19.25 5.73
C ILE A 482 -27.56 19.50 5.86
N ASP A 483 -28.14 18.99 6.92
CA ASP A 483 -29.56 19.24 7.24
C ASP A 483 -29.75 20.71 7.63
N GLY A 484 -30.57 21.42 6.88
CA GLY A 484 -30.75 22.87 7.03
C GLY A 484 -31.41 23.32 8.33
N GLU A 485 -32.12 22.42 9.04
CA GLU A 485 -32.79 22.74 10.30
C GLU A 485 -31.89 22.45 11.50
N THR A 486 -31.22 21.30 11.50
CA THR A 486 -30.42 20.83 12.63
C THR A 486 -28.94 21.13 12.48
N GLY A 487 -28.46 21.40 11.27
CA GLY A 487 -27.05 21.54 10.92
C GLY A 487 -26.26 20.22 11.03
N ARG A 488 -26.94 19.08 11.20
CA ARG A 488 -26.30 17.76 11.25
C ARG A 488 -25.97 17.26 9.84
N PHE A 489 -24.90 16.47 9.74
CA PHE A 489 -24.55 15.85 8.48
C PHE A 489 -25.40 14.59 8.28
N LYS A 490 -26.01 14.47 7.10
CA LYS A 490 -26.69 13.24 6.67
C LYS A 490 -25.69 12.13 6.42
N THR A 491 -26.17 10.93 6.12
CA THR A 491 -25.32 9.77 5.82
C THR A 491 -24.37 10.08 4.67
N PRO A 492 -23.05 9.98 4.87
CA PRO A 492 -22.07 10.22 3.82
C PRO A 492 -22.17 9.19 2.69
N ARG A 493 -22.01 9.63 1.45
CA ARG A 493 -21.81 8.77 0.28
C ARG A 493 -20.39 8.89 -0.23
N ARG A 494 -19.81 7.81 -0.70
CA ARG A 494 -18.47 7.82 -1.28
C ARG A 494 -18.45 8.61 -2.59
N LEU A 495 -17.53 9.56 -2.72
CA LEU A 495 -17.29 10.35 -3.92
C LEU A 495 -16.18 9.75 -4.78
N SER A 496 -15.02 9.39 -4.17
CA SER A 496 -13.93 8.70 -4.86
C SER A 496 -14.19 7.19 -4.92
N LEU A 497 -14.17 6.59 -6.12
CA LEU A 497 -14.59 5.20 -6.36
C LEU A 497 -13.40 4.24 -6.62
N ASP A 498 -12.19 4.63 -6.29
CA ASP A 498 -10.98 3.81 -6.48
C ASP A 498 -10.34 3.37 -5.14
N ASP A 499 -9.38 2.44 -5.22
CA ASP A 499 -8.63 1.94 -4.08
C ASP A 499 -7.27 2.66 -3.94
N SER A 500 -7.30 3.99 -3.99
CA SER A 500 -6.13 4.86 -3.85
C SER A 500 -6.28 5.77 -2.64
N THR A 501 -5.19 6.35 -2.20
CA THR A 501 -5.21 7.36 -1.14
C THR A 501 -5.74 8.68 -1.69
N ASN A 502 -6.84 9.17 -1.13
CA ASN A 502 -7.51 10.40 -1.54
C ASN A 502 -7.74 11.32 -0.32
N HIS A 503 -7.23 12.55 -0.35
CA HIS A 503 -7.38 13.54 0.72
C HIS A 503 -8.07 14.80 0.20
N VAL A 504 -9.20 15.16 0.82
CA VAL A 504 -9.92 16.39 0.50
C VAL A 504 -9.18 17.61 1.05
N TYR A 505 -9.18 18.73 0.31
CA TYR A 505 -8.52 19.97 0.74
C TYR A 505 -9.38 21.22 0.62
N ALA A 506 -10.23 21.31 -0.37
CA ALA A 506 -11.05 22.51 -0.60
C ALA A 506 -12.27 22.24 -1.47
N TRP A 507 -13.17 23.19 -1.50
CA TRP A 507 -14.26 23.31 -2.44
C TRP A 507 -14.00 24.46 -3.42
N THR A 508 -14.55 24.37 -4.62
CA THR A 508 -14.66 25.54 -5.50
C THR A 508 -15.68 26.54 -4.95
N PRO A 509 -15.55 27.85 -5.27
CA PRO A 509 -16.43 28.88 -4.73
C PRO A 509 -17.93 28.68 -5.01
N ASP A 510 -18.26 27.97 -6.10
CA ASP A 510 -19.63 27.63 -6.50
C ASP A 510 -20.23 26.44 -5.74
N SER A 511 -19.48 25.84 -4.80
CA SER A 511 -19.88 24.67 -4.02
C SER A 511 -20.23 23.40 -4.83
N ARG A 512 -19.76 23.32 -6.08
CA ARG A 512 -20.09 22.19 -6.99
C ARG A 512 -18.96 21.21 -7.18
N THR A 513 -17.74 21.58 -6.85
CA THR A 513 -16.56 20.75 -7.13
C THR A 513 -15.66 20.65 -5.91
N VAL A 514 -15.19 19.44 -5.62
CA VAL A 514 -14.26 19.13 -4.54
C VAL A 514 -12.84 19.03 -5.11
N LEU A 515 -11.88 19.63 -4.42
CA LEU A 515 -10.46 19.55 -4.71
C LEU A 515 -9.80 18.57 -3.73
N PHE A 516 -9.06 17.61 -4.25
CA PHE A 516 -8.40 16.59 -3.43
C PHE A 516 -7.10 16.09 -4.08
N SER A 517 -6.19 15.56 -3.27
CA SER A 517 -5.04 14.83 -3.78
C SER A 517 -5.35 13.34 -3.94
N SER A 518 -4.71 12.69 -4.91
CA SER A 518 -4.83 11.25 -5.12
C SER A 518 -3.57 10.65 -5.72
N ASN A 519 -3.19 9.46 -5.25
CA ASN A 519 -2.08 8.67 -5.82
C ASN A 519 -2.55 7.59 -6.81
N ARG A 520 -3.76 7.70 -7.37
CA ARG A 520 -4.37 6.73 -8.32
C ARG A 520 -3.53 6.46 -9.56
N SER A 521 -2.73 7.42 -9.98
CA SER A 521 -1.81 7.29 -11.13
C SER A 521 -0.40 6.84 -10.75
N GLY A 522 -0.19 6.40 -9.49
CA GLY A 522 1.11 5.98 -8.95
C GLY A 522 1.88 7.10 -8.24
N THR A 523 1.58 8.37 -8.52
CA THR A 523 2.12 9.55 -7.84
C THR A 523 0.98 10.45 -7.37
N THR A 524 1.17 11.16 -6.27
CA THR A 524 0.16 12.07 -5.73
C THR A 524 0.05 13.32 -6.57
N LYS A 525 -1.12 13.51 -7.17
CA LYS A 525 -1.50 14.66 -7.99
C LYS A 525 -2.71 15.35 -7.39
N LEU A 526 -3.01 16.56 -7.85
CA LEU A 526 -4.26 17.24 -7.51
C LEU A 526 -5.34 16.93 -8.54
N TYR A 527 -6.52 16.65 -8.03
CA TYR A 527 -7.72 16.34 -8.80
C TYR A 527 -8.85 17.29 -8.42
N ARG A 528 -9.78 17.49 -9.35
CA ARG A 528 -11.08 18.10 -9.12
C ARG A 528 -12.18 17.11 -9.50
N GLN A 529 -13.27 17.09 -8.76
CA GLN A 529 -14.43 16.25 -9.06
C GLN A 529 -15.71 16.98 -8.72
N ALA A 530 -16.59 17.13 -9.71
CA ALA A 530 -17.92 17.64 -9.47
C ALA A 530 -18.74 16.63 -8.63
N ILE A 531 -19.59 17.13 -7.74
CA ILE A 531 -20.33 16.30 -6.77
C ILE A 531 -21.36 15.35 -7.42
N ASP A 532 -21.74 15.62 -8.66
CA ASP A 532 -22.66 14.84 -9.49
C ASP A 532 -21.92 13.95 -10.53
N GLN A 533 -20.60 13.99 -10.59
CA GLN A 533 -19.80 13.19 -11.51
C GLN A 533 -19.06 12.07 -10.78
N ALA A 534 -18.93 10.92 -11.44
CA ALA A 534 -18.23 9.75 -10.89
C ALA A 534 -16.72 9.77 -11.16
N VAL A 535 -16.27 10.52 -12.16
CA VAL A 535 -14.87 10.51 -12.62
C VAL A 535 -14.18 11.83 -12.30
N PRO A 536 -13.10 11.82 -11.52
CA PRO A 536 -12.33 13.03 -11.26
C PRO A 536 -11.43 13.37 -12.45
N GLU A 537 -11.16 14.65 -12.59
CA GLU A 537 -10.23 15.22 -13.57
C GLU A 537 -8.91 15.59 -12.91
N VAL A 538 -7.79 15.34 -13.60
CA VAL A 538 -6.48 15.82 -13.16
C VAL A 538 -6.44 17.34 -13.31
N LEU A 539 -6.22 18.03 -12.20
CA LEU A 539 -6.08 19.48 -12.19
C LEU A 539 -4.63 19.91 -12.38
N VAL A 540 -3.72 19.24 -11.64
CA VAL A 540 -2.28 19.50 -11.70
C VAL A 540 -1.53 18.19 -11.78
N GLU A 541 -0.69 18.07 -12.80
CA GLU A 541 0.31 17.01 -12.92
C GLU A 541 1.50 17.32 -12.02
N GLY A 542 2.01 16.32 -11.31
CA GLY A 542 3.15 16.51 -10.43
C GLY A 542 3.45 15.29 -9.59
N ARG A 543 4.16 15.52 -8.51
CA ARG A 543 4.59 14.50 -7.58
C ARG A 543 4.57 15.07 -6.16
N GLY A 544 3.98 14.34 -5.21
CA GLY A 544 3.92 14.80 -3.82
C GLY A 544 3.15 16.12 -3.66
N LEU A 545 2.02 16.30 -4.36
CA LEU A 545 1.21 17.51 -4.30
C LEU A 545 0.20 17.40 -3.16
N PHE A 546 0.14 18.41 -2.30
CA PHE A 546 -0.72 18.43 -1.11
C PHE A 546 -1.15 19.84 -0.70
N LEU A 547 -1.99 19.99 0.32
CA LEU A 547 -2.48 21.24 0.90
C LEU A 547 -3.08 22.22 -0.11
N ALA A 548 -3.95 21.74 -0.98
CA ALA A 548 -4.62 22.64 -1.94
C ALA A 548 -5.63 23.55 -1.23
N ARG A 549 -5.51 24.87 -1.42
CA ARG A 549 -6.39 25.91 -0.88
C ARG A 549 -6.71 26.94 -1.96
N LEU A 550 -7.82 27.62 -1.83
CA LEU A 550 -8.09 28.78 -2.67
C LEU A 550 -7.29 30.00 -2.24
N ASN A 551 -6.88 30.83 -3.17
CA ASN A 551 -6.41 32.18 -2.90
C ASN A 551 -7.59 33.08 -2.42
N PRO A 552 -7.35 34.25 -1.84
CA PRO A 552 -8.40 35.06 -1.22
C PRO A 552 -9.58 35.43 -2.14
N ASP A 553 -9.36 35.67 -3.42
CA ASP A 553 -10.40 36.00 -4.39
C ASP A 553 -11.11 34.78 -5.00
N GLY A 554 -10.64 33.57 -4.67
CA GLY A 554 -11.22 32.32 -5.12
C GLY A 554 -10.96 31.98 -6.60
N THR A 555 -10.07 32.69 -7.29
CA THR A 555 -9.80 32.48 -8.74
C THR A 555 -8.67 31.49 -9.02
N ARG A 556 -7.84 31.24 -8.02
CA ARG A 556 -6.67 30.37 -8.14
C ARG A 556 -6.58 29.38 -6.99
N ILE A 557 -5.91 28.28 -7.26
CA ILE A 557 -5.58 27.26 -6.26
C ILE A 557 -4.12 27.42 -5.90
N LEU A 558 -3.85 27.55 -4.61
CA LEU A 558 -2.53 27.46 -4.01
C LEU A 558 -2.33 26.03 -3.50
N PHE A 559 -1.16 25.46 -3.70
CA PHE A 559 -0.82 24.12 -3.23
C PHE A 559 0.66 23.99 -2.96
N VAL A 560 1.04 22.98 -2.21
CA VAL A 560 2.44 22.71 -1.86
C VAL A 560 2.94 21.52 -2.66
N ASP A 561 4.16 21.63 -3.22
CA ASP A 561 4.92 20.52 -3.76
C ASP A 561 6.12 20.19 -2.89
N GLY A 562 6.90 19.20 -3.32
CA GLY A 562 8.15 18.86 -2.64
C GLY A 562 7.94 18.10 -1.33
N PHE A 563 6.74 17.58 -1.08
CA PHE A 563 6.59 16.48 -0.11
C PHE A 563 7.31 15.27 -0.70
N ASN A 564 8.63 15.39 -0.76
CA ASN A 564 9.45 14.39 -1.41
C ASN A 564 9.90 13.37 -0.38
N THR A 565 9.26 12.25 -0.42
CA THR A 565 9.60 11.07 0.36
C THR A 565 10.99 10.49 0.07
N LEU A 566 11.65 10.96 -0.99
CA LEU A 566 12.96 10.45 -1.43
C LEU A 566 14.13 11.37 -1.05
N ASP A 567 13.88 12.68 -0.88
CA ASP A 567 14.91 13.64 -0.46
C ASP A 567 14.28 14.75 0.42
N PRO A 568 14.27 14.55 1.74
CA PRO A 568 13.69 15.52 2.66
C PRO A 568 14.51 16.82 2.78
N ALA A 569 15.69 16.88 2.21
CA ALA A 569 16.52 18.08 2.23
C ALA A 569 16.09 19.12 1.18
N LEU A 570 15.27 18.72 0.20
CA LEU A 570 14.77 19.64 -0.80
C LEU A 570 13.71 20.59 -0.21
N PRO A 571 13.79 21.89 -0.49
CA PRO A 571 12.78 22.83 -0.06
C PRO A 571 11.44 22.55 -0.75
N GLN A 572 10.37 22.96 -0.07
CA GLN A 572 9.00 22.91 -0.58
C GLN A 572 8.66 24.24 -1.29
N HIS A 573 7.72 24.17 -2.21
CA HIS A 573 7.23 25.36 -2.88
C HIS A 573 5.73 25.52 -2.65
N ILE A 574 5.29 26.75 -2.42
CA ILE A 574 3.90 27.12 -2.64
C ILE A 574 3.77 27.51 -4.11
N LEU A 575 2.88 26.80 -4.80
CA LEU A 575 2.58 27.05 -6.21
C LEU A 575 1.14 27.55 -6.36
N SER A 576 0.90 28.24 -7.46
CA SER A 576 -0.41 28.80 -7.82
C SER A 576 -0.81 28.34 -9.22
N VAL A 577 -2.06 27.88 -9.38
CA VAL A 577 -2.65 27.49 -10.66
C VAL A 577 -4.07 28.05 -10.79
N SER A 578 -4.58 28.26 -12.00
CA SER A 578 -5.98 28.61 -12.22
C SER A 578 -6.92 27.48 -11.77
N LEU A 579 -8.16 27.79 -11.40
CA LEU A 579 -9.22 26.79 -11.16
C LEU A 579 -9.46 25.88 -12.37
N GLU A 580 -9.20 26.37 -13.57
CA GLU A 580 -9.33 25.60 -14.81
C GLU A 580 -8.10 24.71 -15.08
N GLY A 581 -7.07 24.77 -14.25
CA GLY A 581 -5.82 24.08 -14.45
C GLY A 581 -4.82 24.92 -15.25
N GLY A 582 -3.83 24.25 -15.84
CA GLY A 582 -2.74 24.87 -16.60
C GLY A 582 -1.38 24.73 -15.94
N THR A 583 -0.42 25.53 -16.37
CA THR A 583 0.95 25.48 -15.83
C THR A 583 1.02 26.22 -14.49
N PRO A 584 1.40 25.53 -13.40
CA PRO A 584 1.59 26.18 -12.12
C PRO A 584 2.77 27.16 -12.14
N ARG A 585 2.65 28.25 -11.40
CA ARG A 585 3.76 29.17 -11.10
C ARG A 585 4.20 29.01 -9.64
N VAL A 586 5.49 29.11 -9.39
CA VAL A 586 6.03 29.17 -8.03
C VAL A 586 5.71 30.53 -7.43
N VAL A 587 5.11 30.55 -6.24
CA VAL A 587 4.84 31.75 -5.44
C VAL A 587 5.98 32.00 -4.49
N LEU A 588 6.36 30.99 -3.70
CA LEU A 588 7.50 31.07 -2.79
C LEU A 588 8.14 29.69 -2.58
N GLN A 589 9.37 29.71 -2.12
CA GLN A 589 10.14 28.53 -1.71
C GLN A 589 10.46 28.63 -0.22
N TRP A 590 10.21 27.55 0.53
CA TRP A 590 10.45 27.52 1.97
C TRP A 590 11.04 26.19 2.41
N PRO A 591 11.88 26.18 3.45
CA PRO A 591 12.46 24.93 3.94
C PRO A 591 11.43 23.88 4.33
N SER A 592 10.35 24.23 5.00
CA SER A 592 9.27 23.33 5.42
C SER A 592 7.95 24.07 5.56
N ILE A 593 6.92 23.56 4.92
CA ILE A 593 5.56 24.07 5.04
C ILE A 593 4.73 22.94 5.64
N HIS A 594 4.22 23.16 6.85
CA HIS A 594 3.39 22.18 7.55
C HIS A 594 1.92 22.32 7.15
N ASN A 595 1.37 23.55 7.20
CA ASN A 595 0.03 23.86 6.73
C ASN A 595 -0.01 25.27 6.09
N MET A 596 -1.01 25.52 5.25
CA MET A 596 -1.21 26.79 4.57
C MET A 596 -2.70 27.05 4.40
N GLN A 597 -3.17 28.26 4.70
CA GLN A 597 -4.54 28.69 4.50
C GLN A 597 -4.62 30.16 4.12
N CYS A 598 -5.65 30.53 3.36
CA CYS A 598 -5.99 31.91 3.03
C CYS A 598 -7.41 32.23 3.49
N ALA A 599 -7.61 33.43 3.95
CA ALA A 599 -8.93 34.00 4.17
C ALA A 599 -9.62 34.30 2.85
N SER A 600 -10.94 34.46 2.84
CA SER A 600 -11.70 34.87 1.66
C SER A 600 -11.83 36.38 1.56
N SER A 601 -12.01 36.88 0.32
CA SER A 601 -12.32 38.30 0.07
C SER A 601 -13.46 38.82 0.98
N PRO A 602 -13.35 40.03 1.53
CA PRO A 602 -12.38 41.09 1.21
C PRO A 602 -11.01 40.98 1.90
N SER A 603 -10.81 40.02 2.79
CA SER A 603 -9.50 39.78 3.39
C SER A 603 -8.51 39.26 2.35
N LYS A 604 -7.25 39.70 2.44
CA LYS A 604 -6.15 39.22 1.59
C LYS A 604 -5.16 38.36 2.37
N LEU A 605 -5.47 38.02 3.62
CA LEU A 605 -4.58 37.31 4.50
C LEU A 605 -4.38 35.86 4.04
N CYS A 606 -3.15 35.50 3.79
CA CYS A 606 -2.68 34.11 3.67
C CYS A 606 -1.61 33.84 4.73
N LEU A 607 -1.69 32.66 5.34
CA LEU A 607 -0.75 32.20 6.36
C LEU A 607 -0.22 30.83 5.98
N PHE A 608 1.03 30.57 6.35
CA PHE A 608 1.59 29.23 6.44
C PHE A 608 2.40 29.09 7.73
N ASP A 609 2.64 27.85 8.16
CA ASP A 609 3.51 27.58 9.27
C ASP A 609 4.65 26.64 8.92
N SER A 610 5.73 26.73 9.71
CA SER A 610 6.89 25.84 9.68
C SER A 610 7.18 25.36 11.10
N LEU A 611 7.45 24.05 11.24
CA LEU A 611 7.72 23.44 12.54
C LEU A 611 9.21 23.21 12.74
N GLU A 612 9.76 23.67 13.87
CA GLU A 612 11.11 23.38 14.34
C GLU A 612 11.07 22.79 15.76
N GLY A 613 11.15 21.48 15.86
CA GLY A 613 11.02 20.77 17.14
C GLY A 613 9.65 20.99 17.77
N SER A 614 9.62 21.66 18.95
CA SER A 614 8.40 22.03 19.66
C SER A 614 7.97 23.48 19.40
N THR A 615 8.47 24.11 18.34
CA THR A 615 8.17 25.50 18.00
C THR A 615 7.52 25.58 16.63
N ALA A 616 6.38 26.26 16.55
CA ALA A 616 5.68 26.57 15.32
C ALA A 616 5.88 28.04 14.96
N HIS A 617 6.43 28.32 13.80
CA HIS A 617 6.62 29.66 13.25
C HIS A 617 5.56 29.92 12.19
N PHE A 618 4.72 30.91 12.41
CA PHE A 618 3.69 31.34 11.47
C PHE A 618 4.16 32.53 10.66
N PHE A 619 3.88 32.51 9.35
CA PHE A 619 4.22 33.57 8.42
C PHE A 619 2.99 34.00 7.64
N THR A 620 2.83 35.31 7.42
CA THR A 620 1.96 35.82 6.36
C THR A 620 2.69 35.74 5.04
N PHE A 621 1.96 35.55 3.95
CA PHE A 621 2.54 35.65 2.60
C PHE A 621 1.56 36.27 1.61
N ASP A 622 2.11 36.94 0.61
CA ASP A 622 1.34 37.41 -0.54
C ASP A 622 1.27 36.32 -1.61
N PRO A 623 0.07 35.85 -2.01
CA PRO A 623 -0.06 34.80 -3.00
C PRO A 623 0.32 35.22 -4.43
N GLU A 624 0.57 36.53 -4.68
CA GLU A 624 0.97 37.03 -5.99
C GLU A 624 2.48 37.16 -6.13
N ASP A 625 3.19 37.70 -5.15
CA ASP A 625 4.63 37.96 -5.23
C ASP A 625 5.48 37.17 -4.22
N GLY A 626 4.86 36.37 -3.36
CA GLY A 626 5.52 35.51 -2.39
C GLY A 626 6.21 36.22 -1.23
N LYS A 627 5.97 37.52 -1.04
CA LYS A 627 6.53 38.26 0.11
C LYS A 627 6.00 37.70 1.40
N THR A 628 6.89 37.43 2.35
CA THR A 628 6.60 36.82 3.64
C THR A 628 6.96 37.75 4.78
N GLN A 629 6.19 37.65 5.85
CA GLN A 629 6.50 38.31 7.14
C GLN A 629 6.16 37.34 8.27
N GLU A 630 7.03 37.26 9.26
CA GLU A 630 6.73 36.49 10.48
C GLU A 630 5.52 37.10 11.19
N PHE A 631 4.55 36.21 11.48
CA PHE A 631 3.29 36.57 12.13
C PHE A 631 3.32 36.24 13.61
N ALA A 632 3.66 35.01 13.98
CA ALA A 632 3.68 34.55 15.38
C ALA A 632 4.61 33.35 15.55
N THR A 633 5.09 33.14 16.75
CA THR A 633 5.82 31.94 17.18
C THR A 633 5.11 31.34 18.39
N LEU A 634 4.79 30.04 18.31
CA LEU A 634 4.03 29.32 19.33
C LEU A 634 4.75 28.04 19.74
N THR A 635 4.61 27.70 21.04
CA THR A 635 5.08 26.40 21.54
C THR A 635 4.01 25.35 21.35
N VAL A 636 4.38 24.19 20.77
CA VAL A 636 3.49 23.06 20.53
C VAL A 636 3.94 21.83 21.30
N LYS A 637 2.99 20.97 21.67
CA LYS A 637 3.27 19.72 22.38
C LYS A 637 2.88 18.54 21.49
N GLY A 638 3.85 17.96 20.81
CA GLY A 638 3.66 16.73 20.03
C GLY A 638 2.98 16.91 18.67
N GLY A 639 2.73 18.15 18.23
CA GLY A 639 2.16 18.47 16.93
C GLY A 639 1.34 19.76 16.93
N LEU A 640 0.83 20.13 15.77
CA LEU A 640 0.01 21.31 15.54
C LEU A 640 -1.06 20.97 14.52
N ASP A 641 -2.28 21.43 14.74
CA ASP A 641 -3.28 21.61 13.71
C ASP A 641 -3.94 22.99 13.87
N TRP A 642 -4.30 23.63 12.76
CA TRP A 642 -4.87 24.97 12.84
C TRP A 642 -5.71 25.30 11.60
N SER A 643 -6.65 26.21 11.81
CA SER A 643 -7.46 26.75 10.74
C SER A 643 -7.69 28.25 10.90
N LEU A 644 -7.69 28.96 9.77
CA LEU A 644 -7.96 30.40 9.68
C LEU A 644 -9.43 30.62 9.37
N SER A 645 -10.09 31.50 10.11
CA SER A 645 -11.48 31.90 9.83
C SER A 645 -11.58 32.52 8.42
N ARG A 646 -12.73 32.34 7.79
CA ARG A 646 -12.96 32.78 6.41
C ARG A 646 -12.76 34.30 6.20
N ASP A 647 -13.08 35.08 7.21
CA ASP A 647 -12.89 36.54 7.23
C ASP A 647 -11.43 36.96 7.58
N GLY A 648 -10.62 36.01 8.00
CA GLY A 648 -9.23 36.24 8.42
C GLY A 648 -9.07 36.87 9.79
N SER A 649 -10.12 36.91 10.63
CA SER A 649 -10.09 37.57 11.92
C SER A 649 -9.56 36.70 13.05
N GLN A 650 -9.68 35.37 12.93
CA GLN A 650 -9.33 34.44 14.00
C GLN A 650 -8.58 33.20 13.48
N LEU A 651 -7.69 32.66 14.30
CA LEU A 651 -7.08 31.35 14.18
C LEU A 651 -7.67 30.42 15.23
N ALA A 652 -8.06 29.24 14.84
CA ALA A 652 -8.35 28.14 15.75
C ALA A 652 -7.15 27.19 15.73
N LEU A 653 -6.60 26.89 16.89
CA LEU A 653 -5.32 26.19 17.06
C LEU A 653 -5.51 24.99 17.98
N ASN A 654 -5.06 23.82 17.54
CA ASN A 654 -4.86 22.65 18.38
C ASN A 654 -3.34 22.49 18.60
N LEU A 655 -2.84 23.02 19.70
CA LEU A 655 -1.42 23.05 20.06
C LEU A 655 -0.94 21.78 20.76
N GLU A 656 -1.86 20.88 21.09
CA GLU A 656 -1.61 19.61 21.76
C GLU A 656 -2.53 18.54 21.13
N PRO A 657 -2.18 17.97 19.97
CA PRO A 657 -2.96 16.90 19.36
C PRO A 657 -3.25 15.77 20.34
N LEU A 658 -4.47 15.26 20.33
CA LEU A 658 -5.05 14.38 21.36
C LEU A 658 -5.29 15.04 22.73
N GLY A 659 -5.04 16.34 22.86
CA GLY A 659 -5.54 17.14 23.98
C GLY A 659 -7.04 17.41 23.84
N HIS A 660 -7.56 18.18 24.81
CA HIS A 660 -8.99 18.51 24.89
C HIS A 660 -9.25 20.02 24.71
N ARG A 661 -8.27 20.76 24.18
CA ARG A 661 -8.33 22.24 24.15
C ARG A 661 -8.15 22.76 22.73
N ILE A 662 -8.99 23.73 22.39
CA ILE A 662 -8.83 24.61 21.23
C ILE A 662 -8.41 25.97 21.72
N THR A 663 -7.32 26.50 21.16
CA THR A 663 -6.90 27.89 21.41
C THR A 663 -7.39 28.75 20.26
N PHE A 664 -8.26 29.71 20.53
CA PHE A 664 -8.66 30.72 19.56
C PHE A 664 -7.75 31.94 19.72
N MET A 665 -7.17 32.41 18.63
CA MET A 665 -6.29 33.58 18.59
C MET A 665 -6.86 34.64 17.66
N ALA A 666 -7.06 35.85 18.14
CA ALA A 666 -7.40 36.98 17.28
C ALA A 666 -6.19 37.38 16.41
N VAL A 667 -6.40 37.59 15.14
CA VAL A 667 -5.33 37.95 14.20
C VAL A 667 -4.81 39.36 14.46
N SER A 668 -5.69 40.29 14.89
CA SER A 668 -5.40 41.68 15.02
C SER A 668 -4.38 42.02 16.13
N ASP A 669 -4.56 41.42 17.31
CA ASP A 669 -3.77 41.72 18.53
C ASP A 669 -3.11 40.49 19.14
N LYS A 670 -3.32 39.28 18.52
CA LYS A 670 -2.81 38.00 18.97
C LYS A 670 -3.30 37.58 20.35
N SER A 671 -4.37 38.22 20.85
CA SER A 671 -5.02 37.79 22.09
C SER A 671 -5.59 36.38 21.94
N THR A 672 -5.48 35.59 22.98
CA THR A 672 -5.90 34.18 22.94
C THR A 672 -6.89 33.88 24.06
N HIS A 673 -7.83 32.97 23.75
CA HIS A 673 -8.63 32.29 24.76
C HIS A 673 -8.70 30.80 24.45
N GLN A 674 -8.92 30.01 25.50
CA GLN A 674 -8.96 28.56 25.37
C GLN A 674 -10.35 28.03 25.69
N VAL A 675 -10.75 27.03 24.91
CA VAL A 675 -12.00 26.29 25.07
C VAL A 675 -11.65 24.82 25.32
N GLU A 676 -12.22 24.24 26.37
CA GLU A 676 -12.10 22.83 26.68
C GLU A 676 -13.28 22.05 26.10
N VAL A 677 -12.99 20.96 25.38
CA VAL A 677 -13.96 19.99 24.89
C VAL A 677 -13.78 18.71 25.71
N ASN A 678 -14.41 18.69 26.91
CA ASN A 678 -14.08 17.78 28.00
C ASN A 678 -14.30 16.26 27.76
N GLN A 679 -14.87 15.84 26.64
CA GLN A 679 -15.24 14.45 26.49
C GLN A 679 -14.28 13.62 25.63
N TRP A 680 -13.62 14.23 24.64
CA TRP A 680 -12.85 13.46 23.65
C TRP A 680 -11.60 14.19 23.16
N PRO A 681 -10.48 13.47 22.94
CA PRO A 681 -9.29 14.02 22.31
C PRO A 681 -9.60 14.58 20.92
N LEU A 682 -9.02 15.74 20.60
CA LEU A 682 -9.19 16.44 19.33
C LEU A 682 -8.12 16.00 18.34
N THR A 683 -8.49 15.85 17.08
CA THR A 683 -7.54 15.44 16.02
C THR A 683 -7.36 16.49 14.93
N ASN A 684 -8.39 16.87 14.22
CA ASN A 684 -8.33 17.83 13.12
C ASN A 684 -9.31 18.97 13.35
N ILE A 685 -8.97 20.15 12.85
CA ILE A 685 -9.74 21.37 13.06
C ILE A 685 -9.87 22.14 11.74
N ASP A 686 -11.09 22.57 11.39
CA ASP A 686 -11.36 23.49 10.26
C ASP A 686 -12.51 24.42 10.58
N TRP A 687 -12.48 25.68 10.13
CA TRP A 687 -13.55 26.63 10.32
C TRP A 687 -14.75 26.30 9.42
N ALA A 688 -15.94 26.33 10.00
CA ALA A 688 -17.16 26.33 9.21
C ALA A 688 -17.26 27.64 8.38
N PRO A 689 -17.84 27.59 7.16
CA PRO A 689 -17.91 28.77 6.29
C PRO A 689 -18.68 29.96 6.87
N ASP A 690 -19.57 29.70 7.84
CA ASP A 690 -20.37 30.73 8.52
C ASP A 690 -19.56 31.53 9.58
N GLY A 691 -18.33 31.09 9.87
CA GLY A 691 -17.43 31.72 10.83
C GLY A 691 -17.89 31.63 12.30
N LYS A 692 -18.91 30.82 12.62
CA LYS A 692 -19.46 30.70 13.97
C LYS A 692 -18.90 29.54 14.77
N SER A 693 -18.50 28.48 14.09
CA SER A 693 -17.95 27.29 14.72
C SER A 693 -16.77 26.70 13.95
N VAL A 694 -16.00 25.89 14.63
CA VAL A 694 -14.97 25.04 14.01
C VAL A 694 -15.44 23.61 13.99
N LEU A 695 -15.22 22.93 12.86
CA LEU A 695 -15.39 21.49 12.72
C LEU A 695 -14.21 20.79 13.37
N VAL A 696 -14.48 19.87 14.25
CA VAL A 696 -13.44 19.15 14.98
C VAL A 696 -13.68 17.65 14.88
N SER A 697 -12.71 16.93 14.35
CA SER A 697 -12.70 15.48 14.44
C SER A 697 -12.20 15.04 15.80
N THR A 698 -12.85 14.06 16.40
CA THR A 698 -12.55 13.59 17.75
C THR A 698 -12.42 12.07 17.77
N ARG A 699 -11.97 11.51 18.90
CA ARG A 699 -11.95 10.07 19.14
C ARG A 699 -12.50 9.74 20.51
N THR A 700 -13.53 8.91 20.56
CA THR A 700 -14.10 8.43 21.83
C THR A 700 -13.24 7.32 22.45
N ALA A 701 -13.45 7.03 23.72
CA ALA A 701 -12.82 5.88 24.41
C ALA A 701 -13.17 4.53 23.75
N THR A 702 -14.29 4.44 23.03
CA THR A 702 -14.71 3.25 22.29
C THR A 702 -14.14 3.18 20.89
N GLY A 703 -13.36 4.20 20.46
CA GLY A 703 -12.76 4.28 19.13
C GLY A 703 -13.61 4.98 18.07
N ALA A 704 -14.88 5.32 18.36
CA ALA A 704 -15.71 6.10 17.45
C ALA A 704 -15.12 7.50 17.22
N ARG A 705 -15.38 8.08 16.05
CA ARG A 705 -14.82 9.37 15.62
C ARG A 705 -15.91 10.35 15.19
N PRO A 706 -16.69 10.88 16.12
CA PRO A 706 -17.68 11.88 15.78
C PRO A 706 -17.03 13.18 15.32
N ILE A 707 -17.76 13.93 14.50
CA ILE A 707 -17.41 15.32 14.15
C ILE A 707 -18.27 16.26 14.97
N LEU A 708 -17.60 17.20 15.63
CA LEU A 708 -18.22 18.25 16.43
C LEU A 708 -18.15 19.59 15.72
N GLY A 709 -19.16 20.41 15.90
CA GLY A 709 -19.10 21.86 15.67
C GLY A 709 -18.88 22.55 17.02
N VAL A 710 -17.75 23.21 17.21
CA VAL A 710 -17.36 23.87 18.47
C VAL A 710 -17.35 25.39 18.26
N GLU A 711 -18.10 26.13 19.06
CA GLU A 711 -18.12 27.57 19.01
C GLU A 711 -17.01 28.18 19.87
N PRO A 712 -16.53 29.39 19.55
CA PRO A 712 -15.53 30.06 20.39
C PRO A 712 -15.93 30.32 21.84
N ASN A 713 -17.22 30.30 22.15
CA ASN A 713 -17.74 30.43 23.53
C ASN A 713 -17.72 29.10 24.32
N GLY A 714 -17.31 28.00 23.71
CA GLY A 714 -17.23 26.66 24.31
C GLY A 714 -18.44 25.77 24.12
N ASN A 715 -19.52 26.27 23.54
CA ASN A 715 -20.65 25.43 23.16
C ASN A 715 -20.22 24.48 22.02
N TYR A 716 -20.69 23.22 22.09
CA TYR A 716 -20.47 22.30 21.00
C TYR A 716 -21.70 21.43 20.74
N ARG A 717 -21.77 20.93 19.51
CA ARG A 717 -22.81 19.99 19.08
C ARG A 717 -22.19 18.88 18.22
N VAL A 718 -22.77 17.69 18.26
CA VAL A 718 -22.39 16.57 17.39
C VAL A 718 -23.04 16.77 16.02
N LEU A 719 -22.19 16.94 14.99
CA LEU A 719 -22.62 17.12 13.60
C LEU A 719 -22.77 15.79 12.87
N LEU A 720 -21.86 14.86 13.13
CA LEU A 720 -21.90 13.49 12.61
C LEU A 720 -21.55 12.52 13.74
N GLU A 721 -22.43 11.59 14.02
CA GLU A 721 -22.13 10.45 14.85
C GLU A 721 -21.40 9.41 13.98
N SER A 722 -20.28 8.90 14.47
CA SER A 722 -19.55 7.81 13.84
C SER A 722 -19.63 6.61 14.76
N ASP A 723 -19.95 5.47 14.21
CA ASP A 723 -19.72 4.19 14.89
C ASP A 723 -18.21 3.91 14.99
N ASN A 724 -17.80 2.87 15.73
CA ASN A 724 -16.39 2.47 15.86
C ASN A 724 -15.75 2.07 14.51
N ALA A 725 -16.56 2.00 13.49
CA ALA A 725 -16.31 1.52 12.16
C ALA A 725 -15.67 2.55 11.24
N THR A 726 -16.04 3.81 11.45
CA THR A 726 -15.76 4.89 10.51
C THR A 726 -14.59 5.72 11.01
N GLN A 727 -13.46 5.67 10.33
CA GLN A 727 -12.31 6.53 10.65
C GLN A 727 -12.42 7.84 9.87
N LEU A 728 -13.21 8.77 10.37
CA LEU A 728 -13.32 10.12 9.83
C LEU A 728 -12.10 10.95 10.26
N TRP A 729 -11.50 11.69 9.30
CA TRP A 729 -10.28 12.44 9.58
C TRP A 729 -10.41 13.92 9.37
N TRP A 730 -11.05 14.31 8.29
CA TRP A 730 -11.13 15.69 7.90
C TRP A 730 -12.52 16.00 7.35
N ALA A 731 -13.06 17.13 7.75
CA ALA A 731 -14.35 17.60 7.29
C ALA A 731 -14.21 19.04 6.81
N ILE A 732 -14.65 19.34 5.60
CA ILE A 732 -14.65 20.68 5.01
C ILE A 732 -16.03 20.94 4.44
N GLU A 733 -16.74 21.92 5.02
CA GLU A 733 -18.03 22.34 4.51
C GLU A 733 -17.91 23.12 3.19
N SER A 734 -18.90 22.95 2.32
CA SER A 734 -19.03 23.75 1.09
C SER A 734 -19.30 25.21 1.41
N PRO A 735 -18.83 26.17 0.58
CA PRO A 735 -19.02 27.60 0.78
C PRO A 735 -20.47 28.03 1.03
N ASP A 736 -21.43 27.30 0.46
CA ASP A 736 -22.87 27.56 0.59
C ASP A 736 -23.52 26.87 1.81
N GLY A 737 -22.76 26.08 2.57
CA GLY A 737 -23.22 25.37 3.77
C GLY A 737 -24.20 24.23 3.51
N ARG A 738 -24.32 23.72 2.27
CA ARG A 738 -25.25 22.63 1.92
C ARG A 738 -24.60 21.25 1.97
N TYR A 739 -23.29 21.18 1.81
CA TYR A 739 -22.54 19.93 1.75
C TYR A 739 -21.33 19.95 2.65
N VAL A 740 -20.88 18.79 3.03
CA VAL A 740 -19.57 18.59 3.66
C VAL A 740 -18.80 17.50 2.88
N ALA A 741 -17.55 17.77 2.55
CA ALA A 741 -16.63 16.79 2.03
C ALA A 741 -15.80 16.23 3.18
N LEU A 742 -15.67 14.91 3.24
CA LEU A 742 -15.04 14.17 4.32
C LEU A 742 -13.89 13.34 3.78
N THR A 743 -12.79 13.26 4.50
CA THR A 743 -11.81 12.19 4.30
C THR A 743 -12.10 11.08 5.31
N GLU A 744 -12.44 9.90 4.82
CA GLU A 744 -12.72 8.72 5.62
C GLU A 744 -11.82 7.57 5.17
N VAL A 745 -11.25 6.83 6.11
CA VAL A 745 -10.48 5.62 5.79
C VAL A 745 -11.40 4.45 5.58
N THR A 746 -11.31 3.90 4.38
CA THR A 746 -12.05 2.70 4.01
C THR A 746 -11.08 1.58 3.63
N GLY A 747 -11.56 0.36 3.68
CA GLY A 747 -10.80 -0.82 3.32
C GLY A 747 -10.64 -1.79 4.48
N ALA A 748 -10.30 -3.02 4.15
CA ALA A 748 -10.21 -4.10 5.09
C ALA A 748 -8.76 -4.56 5.27
N ASN A 749 -8.26 -4.45 6.50
CA ASN A 749 -7.02 -5.11 6.87
C ASN A 749 -7.33 -6.57 7.20
N ASN A 750 -6.59 -7.48 6.58
CA ASN A 750 -6.80 -8.90 6.75
C ASN A 750 -5.50 -9.65 7.01
N VAL A 751 -5.64 -10.85 7.55
CA VAL A 751 -4.54 -11.81 7.74
C VAL A 751 -4.43 -12.70 6.51
N TRP A 752 -3.19 -12.87 6.07
CA TRP A 752 -2.79 -13.72 4.95
C TRP A 752 -1.76 -14.73 5.42
N MET A 753 -1.63 -15.80 4.70
CA MET A 753 -0.68 -16.87 5.00
C MET A 753 0.04 -17.31 3.73
N VAL A 754 1.31 -17.66 3.89
CA VAL A 754 2.13 -18.32 2.87
C VAL A 754 2.56 -19.66 3.43
N GLU A 755 2.40 -20.71 2.63
CA GLU A 755 2.82 -22.06 3.00
C GLU A 755 3.88 -22.60 2.04
N ASN A 756 4.76 -23.47 2.54
CA ASN A 756 5.74 -24.22 1.76
C ASN A 756 6.62 -23.33 0.83
N PHE A 757 7.21 -22.29 1.41
CA PHE A 757 8.01 -21.25 0.74
C PHE A 757 9.52 -21.48 0.86
#